data_6bfebffc9558d51759f417fa749b6774
#
_entry.id   6bfebffc9558d51759f417fa749b6774
#
_cell.length_a   1.000
_cell.length_b   1.000
_cell.length_c   1.000
_cell.angle_alpha   90.00
_cell.angle_beta   90.00
_cell.angle_gamma   90.00
#
_symmetry.space_group_name_H-M   'P 1'
#
loop_
_entity.id
_entity.type
_entity.pdbx_description
1 polymer ?
#
loop_
_entity_poly.entity_id
_entity_poly.type
_entity_poly.pdbx_seq_one_letter_code
_entity_poly.pdbx_strand_id
1 'polypeptide(L)'
;MIYFVKKLTRVFSKNGGIMMLKDVKENSKSKSKESAETVDQMIDRLTAKAHDALCAMDDFTQEQVDHIVHQMSIAALDQHMALAKAAFKETGRGVMEDKAVKNMYASEEIWHSIKHDKTVGIIKDDHERQLITVAEPLGILAGVTPVTNPTSTTIFKSLIAVKTRNPIIFAFHPQAQQSSVMAAKVVRDAAIAAGAPEGVIQWIETPSLEATTALMNHPMVASVLATGGPGMVKAAYSTGKPALGVGPGNGPAYIEKTANIKRAVYDIVLSKTFDNGMVCASENSAVIDHEIYDDVKKEMQDRGVFFIKKSDEKALADTMFKPEGGVKGPIPGMSAQKIADLAGIKVPAGTKVLAAEITGVGPKFPLSQEKLCPMISVYKATSQENAFKLCDDLLHFGGLGHTASLHTMDDALATKFGIAMKASRVLINTPSAIGGIGNLYNEMVPSLTLGTGSWGKNSVSHNVSSFDLLNIKTIAKRRNNMQWIKLPRVYFEKTSVRYLDDMPGIKRVFLVTDPAMVELGYIDTVLNELKRQPNGIEYSLFSDVEPDPTTDTVNRGVAQMRMFKPDTIVALGGGSAMDAAKNMWLFYEDPEASFFGAKQKFLDIRKRAYKFNKPHKAQFVAIPTTSGTGSEVTPFAVITDSKTHVKYPLADYALTPDVAIVDSQFIETVPKKTVAYSGLDVLTHAIESYVSNMASDYTRPWSLQAIKLVMDNLTNSYNGDITAREEMHNASTLAGMAFANAFLGIDHSIAHKLGGEFGLPHGLAIAITLPHVIRYNFKEPTKLSMWPKYDHFKADEDYAQIARYLGLSGTTNEELKEALVKKIIDLAHSVDVTLSLKANGVDKAHFDQAVDKLAELAFEDQCTTANPREPLVSELKQIMLDEYDGKNVEK
;
A
#
# COMPACT_ATOMS: atom_id res chain seq x y z
N MET A 1 -6.55 27.83 21.49
CA MET A 1 -6.95 26.44 21.25
C MET A 1 -6.59 25.56 22.46
N ILE A 2 -6.89 26.03 23.65
CA ILE A 2 -6.60 25.41 24.98
C ILE A 2 -7.88 25.28 25.81
N TYR A 3 -9.03 25.16 25.18
CA TYR A 3 -10.31 25.15 25.89
C TYR A 3 -11.22 23.93 25.65
N PHE A 4 -10.74 22.89 24.98
CA PHE A 4 -11.59 21.73 24.61
C PHE A 4 -11.20 20.38 25.22
N VAL A 5 -10.14 20.28 26.03
CA VAL A 5 -9.66 19.00 26.61
C VAL A 5 -10.14 18.76 28.06
N LYS A 6 -10.83 19.70 28.70
CA LYS A 6 -11.27 19.55 30.10
C LYS A 6 -12.70 19.05 30.31
N LYS A 7 -13.37 18.45 29.33
CA LYS A 7 -14.79 18.04 29.45
C LYS A 7 -15.11 16.56 29.20
N LEU A 8 -14.10 15.65 29.12
CA LEU A 8 -14.33 14.21 28.89
C LEU A 8 -13.96 13.30 30.08
N THR A 9 -13.57 13.87 31.23
CA THR A 9 -13.21 13.08 32.42
C THR A 9 -14.31 13.10 33.51
N ARG A 10 -15.58 13.20 33.13
CA ARG A 10 -16.72 13.27 34.09
C ARG A 10 -17.93 12.46 33.68
N VAL A 11 -17.77 11.19 33.30
CA VAL A 11 -18.92 10.30 33.05
C VAL A 11 -18.84 8.92 33.74
N PHE A 12 -17.87 8.61 34.54
CA PHE A 12 -17.93 7.38 35.35
C PHE A 12 -17.61 7.67 36.82
N SER A 13 -18.57 8.29 37.54
CA SER A 13 -18.64 8.22 38.98
C SER A 13 -20.03 8.65 39.45
N LYS A 14 -20.94 7.70 39.50
CA LYS A 14 -22.16 7.84 40.35
C LYS A 14 -22.65 6.46 40.74
N ASN A 15 -22.26 6.07 41.96
CA ASN A 15 -23.00 5.30 42.97
C ASN A 15 -21.94 4.90 43.99
N GLY A 16 -21.86 5.40 45.12
CA GLY A 16 -22.78 6.05 46.08
C GLY A 16 -22.43 5.44 47.42
N GLY A 17 -22.09 6.19 48.41
CA GLY A 17 -21.99 5.65 49.75
C GLY A 17 -20.93 6.32 50.62
N ILE A 18 -21.30 7.50 51.13
CA ILE A 18 -20.60 8.16 52.24
C ILE A 18 -20.87 7.34 53.52
N MET A 19 -19.80 6.84 54.16
CA MET A 19 -19.89 6.38 55.53
C MET A 19 -18.88 7.14 56.40
N MET A 20 -19.40 7.83 57.39
CA MET A 20 -18.66 8.70 58.30
C MET A 20 -17.74 7.92 59.22
N LEU A 21 -16.56 8.46 59.43
CA LEU A 21 -15.62 8.08 60.49
C LEU A 21 -16.25 8.34 61.88
N LYS A 22 -16.22 7.33 62.71
CA LYS A 22 -16.34 7.45 64.17
C LYS A 22 -15.15 6.74 64.79
N ASP A 23 -14.57 7.50 65.71
CA ASP A 23 -13.43 7.10 66.55
C ASP A 23 -13.59 5.73 67.22
N VAL A 24 -12.50 4.92 67.15
CA VAL A 24 -12.27 3.83 68.09
C VAL A 24 -10.82 3.87 68.57
N LYS A 25 -10.72 3.99 69.90
CA LYS A 25 -9.53 4.04 70.72
C LYS A 25 -8.67 2.80 70.59
N GLU A 26 -7.36 3.05 70.80
CA GLU A 26 -6.32 2.03 71.05
C GLU A 26 -6.79 0.85 71.89
N ASN A 27 -6.48 -0.36 71.39
CA ASN A 27 -6.14 -1.44 72.32
C ASN A 27 -5.05 -2.35 71.69
N SER A 28 -4.05 -2.57 72.46
CA SER A 28 -2.78 -3.19 72.16
C SER A 28 -2.86 -4.70 71.94
N LYS A 29 -1.93 -5.15 71.07
CA LYS A 29 -1.39 -6.52 71.01
C LYS A 29 -2.25 -7.64 70.44
N SER A 30 -2.17 -7.80 69.10
CA SER A 30 -1.96 -9.12 68.55
C SER A 30 -1.08 -8.99 67.30
N LYS A 31 0.07 -9.64 67.28
CA LYS A 31 0.81 -9.88 66.04
C LYS A 31 -0.07 -10.72 65.14
N SER A 32 -0.79 -10.08 64.23
CA SER A 32 -1.39 -10.77 63.11
C SER A 32 -0.25 -11.25 62.22
N LYS A 33 -0.17 -12.53 61.97
CA LYS A 33 0.57 -13.09 60.84
C LYS A 33 0.05 -12.35 59.61
N GLU A 34 0.83 -11.46 58.98
CA GLU A 34 0.55 -10.98 57.67
C GLU A 34 0.36 -12.22 56.79
N SER A 35 -0.81 -12.43 56.25
CA SER A 35 -1.07 -13.45 55.26
C SER A 35 -0.12 -13.18 54.10
N ALA A 36 0.67 -14.16 53.71
CA ALA A 36 1.60 -14.04 52.56
C ALA A 36 0.82 -13.50 51.35
N GLU A 37 1.33 -12.48 50.68
CA GLU A 37 0.74 -11.87 49.46
C GLU A 37 0.44 -12.99 48.45
N THR A 38 -0.76 -13.05 47.91
CA THR A 38 -1.12 -14.01 46.87
C THR A 38 -0.45 -13.66 45.54
N VAL A 39 -0.39 -14.61 44.59
CA VAL A 39 0.15 -14.36 43.25
C VAL A 39 -0.59 -13.20 42.56
N ASP A 40 -1.93 -13.19 42.62
CA ASP A 40 -2.73 -12.14 41.98
C ASP A 40 -2.47 -10.77 42.62
N GLN A 41 -2.40 -10.69 43.94
CA GLN A 41 -2.10 -9.45 44.65
C GLN A 41 -0.71 -8.91 44.31
N MET A 42 0.31 -9.77 44.16
CA MET A 42 1.65 -9.38 43.71
C MET A 42 1.60 -8.82 42.29
N ILE A 43 0.89 -9.49 41.36
CA ILE A 43 0.80 -9.05 39.97
C ILE A 43 0.01 -7.74 39.87
N ASP A 44 -1.10 -7.59 40.59
CA ASP A 44 -1.87 -6.36 40.64
C ASP A 44 -1.00 -5.17 41.15
N ARG A 45 -0.23 -5.37 42.20
CA ARG A 45 0.69 -4.35 42.74
C ARG A 45 1.79 -3.97 41.74
N LEU A 46 2.41 -4.95 41.09
CA LEU A 46 3.45 -4.70 40.09
C LEU A 46 2.88 -3.96 38.86
N THR A 47 1.70 -4.37 38.39
CA THR A 47 1.08 -3.72 37.24
C THR A 47 0.56 -2.33 37.54
N ALA A 48 0.02 -2.09 38.74
CA ALA A 48 -0.36 -0.75 39.18
C ALA A 48 0.83 0.20 39.20
N LYS A 49 1.96 -0.23 39.82
CA LYS A 49 3.19 0.58 39.86
C LYS A 49 3.79 0.81 38.45
N ALA A 50 3.67 -0.17 37.53
CA ALA A 50 4.09 0.00 36.15
C ALA A 50 3.16 0.98 35.39
N HIS A 51 1.86 0.98 35.71
CA HIS A 51 0.92 1.94 35.14
C HIS A 51 1.23 3.39 35.54
N ASP A 52 1.53 3.59 36.82
CA ASP A 52 1.95 4.91 37.33
C ASP A 52 3.23 5.39 36.60
N ALA A 53 4.17 4.47 36.37
CA ALA A 53 5.39 4.76 35.63
C ALA A 53 5.11 5.08 34.14
N LEU A 54 4.19 4.38 33.52
CA LEU A 54 3.75 4.65 32.13
C LEU A 54 3.16 6.07 32.03
N CYS A 55 2.26 6.42 32.92
CA CYS A 55 1.66 7.75 32.97
C CYS A 55 2.70 8.86 33.23
N ALA A 56 3.67 8.60 34.11
CA ALA A 56 4.74 9.57 34.40
C ALA A 56 5.68 9.82 33.22
N MET A 57 5.86 8.83 32.32
CA MET A 57 6.69 8.96 31.11
C MET A 57 5.96 9.55 29.91
N ASP A 58 4.68 9.83 30.01
CA ASP A 58 3.88 10.27 28.84
C ASP A 58 4.38 11.61 28.29
N ASP A 59 4.77 12.53 29.19
CA ASP A 59 5.30 13.85 28.84
C ASP A 59 6.82 13.89 28.61
N PHE A 60 7.53 12.75 28.62
CA PHE A 60 8.97 12.73 28.41
C PHE A 60 9.33 13.10 26.98
N THR A 61 10.39 13.94 26.86
CA THR A 61 10.97 14.26 25.54
C THR A 61 11.89 13.14 25.07
N GLN A 62 12.22 13.15 23.77
CA GLN A 62 13.19 12.21 23.21
C GLN A 62 14.54 12.28 23.91
N GLU A 63 15.02 13.50 24.24
CA GLU A 63 16.30 13.73 24.91
C GLU A 63 16.32 13.16 26.32
N GLN A 64 15.24 13.26 27.06
CA GLN A 64 15.13 12.66 28.40
C GLN A 64 15.18 11.14 28.32
N VAL A 65 14.44 10.54 27.40
CA VAL A 65 14.42 9.10 27.18
C VAL A 65 15.80 8.61 26.74
N ASP A 66 16.46 9.31 25.82
CA ASP A 66 17.78 8.96 25.32
C ASP A 66 18.84 9.06 26.42
N HIS A 67 18.77 10.10 27.27
CA HIS A 67 19.65 10.23 28.43
C HIS A 67 19.50 9.06 29.41
N ILE A 68 18.28 8.69 29.75
CA ILE A 68 17.96 7.57 30.64
C ILE A 68 18.56 6.28 30.08
N VAL A 69 18.27 5.95 28.83
CA VAL A 69 18.71 4.71 28.18
C VAL A 69 20.23 4.66 28.05
N HIS A 70 20.89 5.80 27.80
CA HIS A 70 22.34 5.91 27.77
C HIS A 70 22.96 5.58 29.13
N GLN A 71 22.43 6.16 30.23
CA GLN A 71 22.92 5.87 31.58
C GLN A 71 22.70 4.39 31.96
N MET A 72 21.55 3.79 31.54
CA MET A 72 21.32 2.35 31.71
C MET A 72 22.38 1.52 30.98
N SER A 73 22.71 1.89 29.74
CA SER A 73 23.74 1.22 28.93
C SER A 73 25.12 1.27 29.60
N ILE A 74 25.55 2.47 30.05
CA ILE A 74 26.83 2.66 30.74
C ILE A 74 26.90 1.82 32.03
N ALA A 75 25.84 1.84 32.84
CA ALA A 75 25.80 1.08 34.10
C ALA A 75 25.87 -0.44 33.87
N ALA A 76 25.17 -0.93 32.82
CA ALA A 76 25.24 -2.35 32.47
C ALA A 76 26.61 -2.74 31.91
N LEU A 77 27.24 -1.87 31.14
CA LEU A 77 28.60 -2.07 30.63
C LEU A 77 29.63 -2.09 31.76
N ASP A 78 29.54 -1.19 32.73
CA ASP A 78 30.42 -1.18 33.92
C ASP A 78 30.33 -2.50 34.70
N GLN A 79 29.13 -3.07 34.81
CA GLN A 79 28.89 -4.30 35.58
C GLN A 79 28.97 -5.60 34.77
N HIS A 80 29.39 -5.56 33.48
CA HIS A 80 29.29 -6.69 32.54
C HIS A 80 29.94 -7.98 33.07
N MET A 81 31.13 -7.86 33.71
CA MET A 81 31.85 -9.01 34.27
C MET A 81 31.22 -9.51 35.57
N ALA A 82 30.76 -8.62 36.46
CA ALA A 82 30.11 -9.02 37.71
C ALA A 82 28.80 -9.79 37.41
N LEU A 83 28.01 -9.32 36.45
CA LEU A 83 26.81 -9.99 35.97
C LEU A 83 27.11 -11.35 35.32
N ALA A 84 28.19 -11.46 34.56
CA ALA A 84 28.64 -12.72 33.95
C ALA A 84 29.03 -13.75 35.02
N LYS A 85 29.80 -13.33 36.03
CA LYS A 85 30.16 -14.20 37.18
C LYS A 85 28.93 -14.68 37.93
N ALA A 86 27.96 -13.78 38.19
CA ALA A 86 26.72 -14.14 38.87
C ALA A 86 25.92 -15.18 38.06
N ALA A 87 25.73 -14.96 36.77
CA ALA A 87 24.99 -15.85 35.87
C ALA A 87 25.68 -17.22 35.73
N PHE A 88 27.01 -17.25 35.58
CA PHE A 88 27.78 -18.49 35.51
C PHE A 88 27.70 -19.29 36.81
N LYS A 89 27.88 -18.61 37.96
CA LYS A 89 27.80 -19.24 39.28
C LYS A 89 26.41 -19.82 39.58
N GLU A 90 25.35 -19.11 39.23
CA GLU A 90 23.97 -19.51 39.50
C GLU A 90 23.55 -20.66 38.59
N THR A 91 23.82 -20.53 37.28
CA THR A 91 23.30 -21.50 36.30
C THR A 91 24.23 -22.69 36.05
N GLY A 92 25.53 -22.57 36.32
CA GLY A 92 26.53 -23.57 35.97
C GLY A 92 26.72 -23.80 34.48
N ARG A 93 26.26 -22.84 33.62
CA ARG A 93 26.18 -23.00 32.17
C ARG A 93 27.11 -22.05 31.45
N GLY A 94 27.61 -22.51 30.29
CA GLY A 94 28.36 -21.68 29.34
C GLY A 94 29.77 -21.37 29.74
N VAL A 95 30.26 -20.22 29.28
CA VAL A 95 31.61 -19.69 29.51
C VAL A 95 31.48 -18.29 30.11
N MET A 96 32.11 -18.04 31.26
CA MET A 96 31.96 -16.79 31.99
C MET A 96 32.40 -15.58 31.14
N GLU A 97 33.52 -15.70 30.43
CA GLU A 97 34.08 -14.64 29.56
C GLU A 97 33.11 -14.32 28.39
N ASP A 98 32.54 -15.32 27.79
CA ASP A 98 31.55 -15.11 26.68
C ASP A 98 30.26 -14.49 27.20
N LYS A 99 29.84 -14.81 28.43
CA LYS A 99 28.72 -14.10 29.08
C LYS A 99 29.04 -12.62 29.33
N ALA A 100 30.28 -12.31 29.65
CA ALA A 100 30.72 -10.92 29.79
C ALA A 100 30.62 -10.19 28.43
N VAL A 101 31.09 -10.82 27.34
CA VAL A 101 30.95 -10.29 25.97
C VAL A 101 29.50 -10.12 25.59
N LYS A 102 28.62 -11.06 25.92
CA LYS A 102 27.16 -10.91 25.69
C LYS A 102 26.55 -9.73 26.45
N ASN A 103 26.98 -9.48 27.68
CA ASN A 103 26.54 -8.33 28.47
C ASN A 103 27.05 -7.02 27.85
N MET A 104 28.31 -6.96 27.39
CA MET A 104 28.87 -5.81 26.67
C MET A 104 28.04 -5.54 25.38
N TYR A 105 27.80 -6.58 24.58
CA TYR A 105 26.99 -6.49 23.39
C TYR A 105 25.55 -5.96 23.68
N ALA A 106 24.91 -6.51 24.71
CA ALA A 106 23.56 -6.09 25.12
C ALA A 106 23.52 -4.65 25.65
N SER A 107 24.61 -4.10 26.07
CA SER A 107 24.75 -2.72 26.56
C SER A 107 25.15 -1.78 25.41
N GLU A 108 26.32 -1.99 24.83
CA GLU A 108 27.01 -1.06 23.95
C GLU A 108 26.43 -1.13 22.53
N GLU A 109 26.35 -2.33 21.90
CA GLU A 109 25.89 -2.48 20.53
C GLU A 109 24.41 -2.16 20.40
N ILE A 110 23.60 -2.55 21.40
CA ILE A 110 22.17 -2.19 21.42
C ILE A 110 22.00 -0.68 21.54
N TRP A 111 22.74 -0.02 22.47
CA TRP A 111 22.69 1.44 22.58
C TRP A 111 23.08 2.14 21.28
N HIS A 112 24.20 1.73 20.66
CA HIS A 112 24.65 2.30 19.38
C HIS A 112 23.59 2.18 18.27
N SER A 113 22.84 1.10 18.24
CA SER A 113 21.78 0.88 17.27
C SER A 113 20.56 1.76 17.50
N ILE A 114 20.15 1.96 18.77
CA ILE A 114 18.88 2.64 19.09
C ILE A 114 19.03 4.13 19.45
N LYS A 115 20.28 4.61 19.64
CA LYS A 115 20.52 6.00 20.12
C LYS A 115 19.92 7.10 19.22
N HIS A 116 19.77 6.83 17.92
CA HIS A 116 19.21 7.76 16.94
C HIS A 116 17.75 7.44 16.58
N ASP A 117 17.18 6.40 17.16
CA ASP A 117 15.78 6.05 16.92
C ASP A 117 14.86 7.11 17.53
N LYS A 118 14.01 7.66 16.69
CA LYS A 118 12.93 8.54 17.14
C LYS A 118 11.75 7.67 17.63
N THR A 119 11.52 7.70 18.94
CA THR A 119 10.52 6.88 19.61
C THR A 119 9.51 7.68 20.43
N VAL A 120 9.61 9.01 20.40
CA VAL A 120 8.76 9.92 21.16
C VAL A 120 8.13 10.97 20.26
N GLY A 121 6.82 11.12 20.33
CA GLY A 121 6.09 12.15 19.62
C GLY A 121 6.15 11.99 18.10
N ILE A 122 6.35 13.09 17.39
CA ILE A 122 6.41 13.08 15.91
C ILE A 122 7.74 12.48 15.46
N ILE A 123 7.67 11.32 14.83
CA ILE A 123 8.84 10.60 14.31
C ILE A 123 9.06 10.81 12.82
N LYS A 124 8.01 11.22 12.09
CA LYS A 124 8.09 11.58 10.67
C LYS A 124 7.02 12.61 10.32
N ASP A 125 7.41 13.65 9.59
CA ASP A 125 6.49 14.60 8.96
C ASP A 125 6.71 14.58 7.45
N ASP A 126 5.75 14.00 6.74
CA ASP A 126 5.76 13.87 5.29
C ASP A 126 4.87 14.96 4.69
N HIS A 127 5.48 16.12 4.47
CA HIS A 127 4.78 17.28 3.92
C HIS A 127 4.21 17.04 2.51
N GLU A 128 4.87 16.20 1.70
CA GLU A 128 4.39 15.89 0.35
C GLU A 128 3.12 15.05 0.39
N ARG A 129 3.06 14.07 1.30
CA ARG A 129 1.90 13.21 1.48
C ARG A 129 0.88 13.77 2.47
N GLN A 130 1.21 14.85 3.15
CA GLN A 130 0.38 15.44 4.22
C GLN A 130 0.09 14.44 5.35
N LEU A 131 1.10 13.65 5.72
CA LEU A 131 1.03 12.61 6.76
C LEU A 131 2.06 12.89 7.85
N ILE A 132 1.60 12.91 9.11
CA ILE A 132 2.48 12.97 10.27
C ILE A 132 2.38 11.64 10.99
N THR A 133 3.53 11.01 11.25
CA THR A 133 3.63 9.76 12.00
C THR A 133 4.04 10.06 13.43
N VAL A 134 3.29 9.55 14.40
CA VAL A 134 3.51 9.76 15.83
C VAL A 134 3.75 8.40 16.49
N ALA A 135 4.81 8.32 17.30
CA ALA A 135 5.13 7.15 18.11
C ALA A 135 4.54 7.26 19.50
N GLU A 136 3.88 6.20 19.94
CA GLU A 136 3.31 6.03 21.28
C GLU A 136 3.82 4.73 21.89
N PRO A 137 3.94 4.63 23.21
CA PRO A 137 4.26 3.35 23.86
C PRO A 137 3.16 2.31 23.60
N LEU A 138 3.55 1.01 23.59
CA LEU A 138 2.56 -0.08 23.62
C LEU A 138 1.80 -0.09 24.94
N GLY A 139 2.50 0.18 26.04
CA GLY A 139 2.03 0.05 27.39
C GLY A 139 2.90 -0.86 28.27
N ILE A 140 2.34 -1.48 29.30
CA ILE A 140 3.08 -2.38 30.18
C ILE A 140 3.49 -3.66 29.45
N LEU A 141 4.77 -4.01 29.51
CA LEU A 141 5.32 -5.20 28.88
C LEU A 141 5.55 -6.32 29.91
N ALA A 142 5.19 -7.55 29.56
CA ALA A 142 5.62 -8.73 30.27
C ALA A 142 6.90 -9.29 29.61
N GLY A 143 8.03 -9.25 30.30
CA GLY A 143 9.33 -9.69 29.80
C GLY A 143 9.70 -11.08 30.31
N VAL A 144 9.63 -12.12 29.49
CA VAL A 144 10.08 -13.47 29.86
C VAL A 144 11.52 -13.68 29.40
N THR A 145 12.40 -14.11 30.31
CA THR A 145 13.83 -14.32 30.01
C THR A 145 14.25 -15.78 30.19
N PRO A 146 15.17 -16.29 29.35
CA PRO A 146 15.63 -17.68 29.41
C PRO A 146 16.74 -17.88 30.45
N VAL A 147 16.96 -19.13 30.83
CA VAL A 147 18.13 -19.52 31.70
C VAL A 147 19.45 -19.42 30.95
N THR A 148 19.46 -19.47 29.62
CA THR A 148 20.68 -19.51 28.79
C THR A 148 21.40 -18.15 28.73
N ASN A 149 20.64 -17.04 28.66
CA ASN A 149 21.16 -15.69 28.53
C ASN A 149 20.48 -14.74 29.51
N PRO A 150 20.53 -14.99 30.83
CA PRO A 150 19.64 -14.31 31.77
C PRO A 150 19.96 -12.82 31.90
N THR A 151 21.26 -12.45 32.04
CA THR A 151 21.66 -11.04 32.25
C THR A 151 21.59 -10.21 30.97
N SER A 152 22.18 -10.69 29.87
CA SER A 152 22.17 -9.97 28.59
C SER A 152 20.77 -9.76 28.03
N THR A 153 19.88 -10.75 28.14
CA THR A 153 18.47 -10.59 27.69
C THR A 153 17.71 -9.58 28.55
N THR A 154 17.97 -9.55 29.85
CA THR A 154 17.38 -8.56 30.76
C THR A 154 17.84 -7.15 30.41
N ILE A 155 19.15 -6.93 30.19
CA ILE A 155 19.70 -5.64 29.75
C ILE A 155 19.04 -5.21 28.44
N PHE A 156 19.11 -6.04 27.41
CA PHE A 156 18.57 -5.76 26.10
C PHE A 156 17.09 -5.35 26.14
N LYS A 157 16.24 -6.17 26.77
CA LYS A 157 14.79 -5.90 26.86
C LYS A 157 14.51 -4.63 27.64
N SER A 158 15.29 -4.33 28.69
CA SER A 158 15.15 -3.10 29.46
C SER A 158 15.48 -1.86 28.63
N LEU A 159 16.58 -1.90 27.86
CA LEU A 159 16.98 -0.76 27.01
C LEU A 159 15.91 -0.43 25.96
N ILE A 160 15.43 -1.43 25.20
CA ILE A 160 14.43 -1.20 24.14
C ILE A 160 13.05 -0.83 24.72
N ALA A 161 12.67 -1.36 25.88
CA ALA A 161 11.42 -1.04 26.55
C ALA A 161 11.42 0.42 27.03
N VAL A 162 12.47 0.85 27.75
CA VAL A 162 12.57 2.23 28.24
C VAL A 162 12.78 3.24 27.11
N LYS A 163 13.53 2.87 26.05
CA LYS A 163 13.65 3.70 24.82
C LYS A 163 12.31 4.07 24.21
N THR A 164 11.33 3.22 24.39
CA THR A 164 9.97 3.39 23.85
C THR A 164 8.93 3.76 24.93
N ARG A 165 9.40 4.18 26.12
CA ARG A 165 8.58 4.57 27.27
C ARG A 165 7.63 3.47 27.78
N ASN A 166 7.97 2.19 27.54
CA ASN A 166 7.20 1.07 28.02
C ASN A 166 7.74 0.55 29.35
N PRO A 167 6.99 0.59 30.44
CA PRO A 167 7.37 -0.14 31.66
C PRO A 167 7.41 -1.64 31.40
N ILE A 168 8.40 -2.31 31.99
CA ILE A 168 8.55 -3.77 31.81
C ILE A 168 8.56 -4.49 33.16
N ILE A 169 7.77 -5.57 33.24
CA ILE A 169 7.74 -6.48 34.38
C ILE A 169 8.30 -7.82 33.93
N PHE A 170 9.40 -8.24 34.55
CA PHE A 170 10.07 -9.48 34.16
C PHE A 170 9.53 -10.71 34.92
N ALA A 171 9.37 -11.79 34.18
CA ALA A 171 9.23 -13.15 34.67
C ALA A 171 10.54 -13.89 34.36
N PHE A 172 11.41 -14.01 35.33
CA PHE A 172 12.73 -14.64 35.19
C PHE A 172 12.62 -16.17 35.34
N HIS A 173 13.51 -16.88 34.65
CA HIS A 173 13.60 -18.33 34.83
C HIS A 173 14.06 -18.67 36.27
N PRO A 174 13.42 -19.60 37.01
CA PRO A 174 13.77 -19.88 38.41
C PRO A 174 15.22 -20.23 38.65
N GLN A 175 15.89 -20.91 37.69
CA GLN A 175 17.32 -21.28 37.78
C GLN A 175 18.29 -20.12 37.46
N ALA A 176 17.78 -18.92 37.17
CA ALA A 176 18.56 -17.73 36.84
C ALA A 176 17.94 -16.47 37.47
N GLN A 177 17.12 -16.62 38.49
CA GLN A 177 16.41 -15.53 39.15
C GLN A 177 17.35 -14.48 39.73
N GLN A 178 18.39 -14.92 40.48
CA GLN A 178 19.29 -14.02 41.19
C GLN A 178 20.11 -13.16 40.23
N SER A 179 20.72 -13.77 39.22
CA SER A 179 21.55 -13.06 38.25
C SER A 179 20.73 -12.15 37.38
N SER A 180 19.49 -12.55 36.99
CA SER A 180 18.57 -11.71 36.24
C SER A 180 18.09 -10.50 37.05
N VAL A 181 17.76 -10.70 38.34
CA VAL A 181 17.41 -9.61 39.27
C VAL A 181 18.61 -8.66 39.45
N MET A 182 19.81 -9.17 39.53
CA MET A 182 21.01 -8.32 39.62
C MET A 182 21.14 -7.44 38.39
N ALA A 183 20.95 -7.99 37.17
CA ALA A 183 20.98 -7.20 35.94
C ALA A 183 19.83 -6.18 35.87
N ALA A 184 18.62 -6.58 36.26
CA ALA A 184 17.48 -5.68 36.30
C ALA A 184 17.67 -4.52 37.28
N LYS A 185 18.26 -4.78 38.47
CA LYS A 185 18.61 -3.74 39.46
C LYS A 185 19.58 -2.73 38.87
N VAL A 186 20.67 -3.20 38.25
CA VAL A 186 21.71 -2.32 37.65
C VAL A 186 21.08 -1.34 36.66
N VAL A 187 20.29 -1.83 35.70
CA VAL A 187 19.68 -0.96 34.70
C VAL A 187 18.53 -0.13 35.26
N ARG A 188 17.73 -0.65 36.20
CA ARG A 188 16.65 0.10 36.87
C ARG A 188 17.21 1.25 37.70
N ASP A 189 18.19 0.97 38.54
CA ASP A 189 18.76 1.97 39.46
C ASP A 189 19.44 3.10 38.67
N ALA A 190 20.12 2.78 37.57
CA ALA A 190 20.63 3.77 36.63
C ALA A 190 19.53 4.57 35.94
N ALA A 191 18.44 3.92 35.53
CA ALA A 191 17.30 4.60 34.93
C ALA A 191 16.66 5.61 35.90
N ILE A 192 16.43 5.20 37.14
CA ILE A 192 15.84 6.07 38.19
C ILE A 192 16.80 7.22 38.50
N ALA A 193 18.09 6.97 38.64
CA ALA A 193 19.10 8.01 38.86
C ALA A 193 19.15 9.04 37.71
N ALA A 194 18.84 8.61 36.50
CA ALA A 194 18.75 9.45 35.31
C ALA A 194 17.38 10.12 35.10
N GLY A 195 16.42 9.92 36.02
CA GLY A 195 15.13 10.60 36.01
C GLY A 195 13.94 9.74 35.59
N ALA A 196 14.10 8.44 35.37
CA ALA A 196 12.97 7.55 35.13
C ALA A 196 12.13 7.34 36.39
N PRO A 197 10.82 7.15 36.28
CA PRO A 197 9.95 6.91 37.42
C PRO A 197 10.20 5.54 38.03
N GLU A 198 9.95 5.42 39.35
CA GLU A 198 9.89 4.13 39.98
C GLU A 198 8.81 3.24 39.32
N GLY A 199 9.10 1.96 39.15
CA GLY A 199 8.16 1.04 38.48
C GLY A 199 8.41 0.85 36.98
N VAL A 200 9.34 1.59 36.38
CA VAL A 200 9.70 1.45 34.94
C VAL A 200 10.28 0.06 34.63
N ILE A 201 11.03 -0.55 35.54
CA ILE A 201 11.57 -1.90 35.44
C ILE A 201 11.27 -2.65 36.73
N GLN A 202 10.53 -3.74 36.64
CA GLN A 202 10.12 -4.56 37.76
C GLN A 202 10.26 -6.06 37.42
N TRP A 203 10.08 -6.92 38.39
CA TRP A 203 10.13 -8.39 38.23
C TRP A 203 9.25 -9.09 39.25
N ILE A 204 8.82 -10.31 38.92
CA ILE A 204 8.15 -11.23 39.81
C ILE A 204 9.15 -11.63 40.92
N GLU A 205 8.84 -11.31 42.17
CA GLU A 205 9.75 -11.55 43.31
C GLU A 205 9.84 -13.04 43.61
N THR A 206 8.73 -13.77 43.52
CA THR A 206 8.69 -15.23 43.73
C THR A 206 8.33 -15.91 42.40
N PRO A 207 9.36 -16.44 41.68
CA PRO A 207 9.14 -16.99 40.34
C PRO A 207 8.37 -18.28 40.37
N SER A 208 7.27 -18.34 39.64
CA SER A 208 6.50 -19.58 39.42
C SER A 208 5.86 -19.54 38.02
N LEU A 209 5.44 -20.69 37.52
CA LEU A 209 4.68 -20.78 36.27
C LEU A 209 3.34 -20.06 36.39
N GLU A 210 2.69 -20.16 37.54
CA GLU A 210 1.43 -19.49 37.89
C GLU A 210 1.59 -17.98 37.80
N ALA A 211 2.60 -17.41 38.50
CA ALA A 211 2.85 -15.97 38.49
C ALA A 211 3.21 -15.45 37.08
N THR A 212 4.00 -16.22 36.31
CA THR A 212 4.31 -15.89 34.92
C THR A 212 3.05 -15.86 34.05
N THR A 213 2.15 -16.84 34.23
CA THR A 213 0.89 -16.95 33.50
C THR A 213 -0.06 -15.82 33.90
N ALA A 214 -0.17 -15.51 35.20
CA ALA A 214 -0.97 -14.41 35.72
C ALA A 214 -0.49 -13.07 35.14
N LEU A 215 0.82 -12.81 35.14
CA LEU A 215 1.40 -11.59 34.54
C LEU A 215 1.05 -11.48 33.04
N MET A 216 1.30 -12.53 32.26
CA MET A 216 1.05 -12.49 30.81
C MET A 216 -0.44 -12.25 30.48
N ASN A 217 -1.36 -12.78 31.31
CA ASN A 217 -2.80 -12.63 31.11
C ASN A 217 -3.39 -11.37 31.76
N HIS A 218 -2.64 -10.66 32.61
CA HIS A 218 -3.17 -9.53 33.34
C HIS A 218 -3.71 -8.42 32.41
N PRO A 219 -4.92 -7.87 32.62
CA PRO A 219 -5.55 -6.91 31.70
C PRO A 219 -4.71 -5.68 31.35
N MET A 220 -3.94 -5.17 32.31
CA MET A 220 -3.09 -3.99 32.10
C MET A 220 -1.81 -4.27 31.30
N VAL A 221 -1.43 -5.53 31.09
CA VAL A 221 -0.28 -5.87 30.25
C VAL A 221 -0.68 -5.76 28.77
N ALA A 222 0.04 -4.94 28.06
CA ALA A 222 -0.24 -4.63 26.64
C ALA A 222 0.41 -5.63 25.67
N SER A 223 1.61 -6.11 25.98
CA SER A 223 2.35 -7.02 25.10
C SER A 223 3.29 -7.93 25.88
N VAL A 224 3.66 -9.07 25.29
CA VAL A 224 4.53 -10.07 25.86
C VAL A 224 5.82 -10.23 25.04
N LEU A 225 6.98 -9.97 25.65
CA LEU A 225 8.29 -10.25 25.05
C LEU A 225 8.82 -11.59 25.60
N ALA A 226 8.55 -12.67 24.87
CA ALA A 226 8.87 -14.01 25.34
C ALA A 226 10.15 -14.58 24.70
N THR A 227 11.21 -14.77 25.49
CA THR A 227 12.37 -15.56 25.09
C THR A 227 12.45 -16.79 25.98
N GLY A 228 12.20 -17.96 25.42
CA GLY A 228 12.14 -19.20 26.20
C GLY A 228 11.91 -20.42 25.31
N GLY A 229 11.67 -21.58 25.95
CA GLY A 229 11.35 -22.81 25.22
C GLY A 229 9.99 -22.74 24.50
N PRO A 230 9.73 -23.69 23.56
CA PRO A 230 8.51 -23.69 22.72
C PRO A 230 7.21 -23.59 23.50
N GLY A 231 7.13 -24.23 24.67
CA GLY A 231 5.95 -24.20 25.55
C GLY A 231 5.64 -22.78 26.08
N MET A 232 6.68 -22.05 26.49
CA MET A 232 6.53 -20.68 26.99
C MET A 232 6.15 -19.71 25.86
N VAL A 233 6.76 -19.84 24.68
CA VAL A 233 6.40 -19.04 23.51
C VAL A 233 4.95 -19.31 23.09
N LYS A 234 4.53 -20.58 23.08
CA LYS A 234 3.12 -20.94 22.83
C LYS A 234 2.18 -20.31 23.86
N ALA A 235 2.55 -20.35 25.14
CA ALA A 235 1.73 -19.74 26.21
C ALA A 235 1.60 -18.21 26.00
N ALA A 236 2.68 -17.52 25.64
CA ALA A 236 2.65 -16.09 25.34
C ALA A 236 1.68 -15.75 24.19
N TYR A 237 1.77 -16.47 23.07
CA TYR A 237 0.82 -16.29 21.94
C TYR A 237 -0.63 -16.72 22.25
N SER A 238 -0.84 -17.56 23.27
CA SER A 238 -2.17 -18.01 23.65
C SER A 238 -2.92 -17.03 24.56
N THR A 239 -2.28 -15.92 24.98
CA THR A 239 -2.90 -14.89 25.83
C THR A 239 -3.93 -14.02 25.10
N GLY A 240 -3.97 -14.06 23.76
CA GLY A 240 -4.77 -13.15 22.94
C GLY A 240 -4.20 -11.72 22.83
N LYS A 241 -3.02 -11.49 23.40
CA LYS A 241 -2.29 -10.20 23.34
C LYS A 241 -1.23 -10.23 22.25
N PRO A 242 -0.80 -9.06 21.74
CA PRO A 242 0.42 -8.97 20.95
C PRO A 242 1.59 -9.61 21.69
N ALA A 243 2.33 -10.48 21.02
CA ALA A 243 3.47 -11.14 21.60
C ALA A 243 4.63 -11.18 20.59
N LEU A 244 5.84 -10.94 21.08
CA LEU A 244 7.10 -11.08 20.37
C LEU A 244 7.85 -12.27 20.98
N GLY A 245 7.65 -13.44 20.36
CA GLY A 245 8.26 -14.69 20.84
C GLY A 245 9.34 -15.19 19.90
N VAL A 246 10.28 -15.97 20.44
CA VAL A 246 11.35 -16.59 19.65
C VAL A 246 11.21 -18.10 19.73
N GLY A 247 11.14 -18.75 18.57
CA GLY A 247 11.12 -20.21 18.46
C GLY A 247 12.54 -20.81 18.62
N PRO A 248 12.65 -22.16 18.69
CA PRO A 248 13.91 -22.87 18.70
C PRO A 248 14.66 -22.65 17.37
N GLY A 249 16.00 -22.76 17.42
CA GLY A 249 16.87 -22.61 16.26
C GLY A 249 17.56 -23.91 15.91
N ASN A 250 17.35 -24.48 14.74
CA ASN A 250 18.09 -25.63 14.23
C ASN A 250 18.83 -25.26 12.94
N GLY A 251 19.74 -24.26 13.05
CA GLY A 251 20.43 -23.68 11.92
C GLY A 251 21.38 -24.64 11.20
N PRO A 252 21.20 -24.88 9.88
CA PRO A 252 22.19 -25.53 9.04
C PRO A 252 23.26 -24.54 8.59
N ALA A 253 24.51 -25.02 8.46
CA ALA A 253 25.60 -24.35 7.76
C ALA A 253 25.99 -25.16 6.53
N TYR A 254 25.86 -24.59 5.34
CA TYR A 254 26.31 -25.21 4.13
C TYR A 254 27.73 -24.72 3.78
N ILE A 255 28.69 -25.63 3.60
CA ILE A 255 30.06 -25.34 3.15
C ILE A 255 30.13 -25.82 1.70
N GLU A 256 30.07 -24.88 0.78
CA GLU A 256 30.08 -25.12 -0.65
C GLU A 256 31.54 -25.21 -1.14
N LYS A 257 31.80 -25.94 -2.22
CA LYS A 257 33.11 -26.28 -2.73
C LYS A 257 34.06 -25.10 -3.00
N THR A 258 33.54 -23.90 -3.27
CA THR A 258 34.36 -22.69 -3.46
C THR A 258 34.73 -22.01 -2.14
N ALA A 259 34.18 -22.44 -1.01
CA ALA A 259 34.38 -21.83 0.28
C ALA A 259 35.87 -21.77 0.69
N ASN A 260 36.25 -20.71 1.40
CA ASN A 260 37.50 -20.69 2.12
C ASN A 260 37.40 -21.63 3.35
N ILE A 261 37.90 -22.88 3.20
CA ILE A 261 37.72 -23.94 4.19
C ILE A 261 38.18 -23.49 5.58
N LYS A 262 39.39 -22.87 5.68
CA LYS A 262 39.91 -22.43 6.97
C LYS A 262 39.06 -21.42 7.70
N ARG A 263 38.48 -20.47 6.93
CA ARG A 263 37.55 -19.48 7.46
C ARG A 263 36.23 -20.12 7.85
N ALA A 264 35.62 -20.90 6.96
CA ALA A 264 34.34 -21.57 7.20
C ALA A 264 34.38 -22.45 8.47
N VAL A 265 35.43 -23.24 8.62
CA VAL A 265 35.63 -24.09 9.82
C VAL A 265 35.88 -23.23 11.07
N TYR A 266 36.69 -22.16 10.95
CA TYR A 266 36.93 -21.25 12.08
C TYR A 266 35.61 -20.62 12.54
N ASP A 267 34.81 -20.10 11.62
CA ASP A 267 33.51 -19.45 11.91
C ASP A 267 32.55 -20.43 12.62
N ILE A 268 32.45 -21.65 12.13
CA ILE A 268 31.57 -22.69 12.72
C ILE A 268 32.07 -23.09 14.12
N VAL A 269 33.37 -23.31 14.29
CA VAL A 269 33.94 -23.68 15.60
C VAL A 269 33.82 -22.55 16.59
N LEU A 270 34.10 -21.30 16.19
CA LEU A 270 33.87 -20.11 17.02
C LEU A 270 32.41 -20.04 17.48
N SER A 271 31.48 -20.16 16.54
CA SER A 271 30.04 -20.10 16.82
C SER A 271 29.58 -21.21 17.76
N LYS A 272 30.13 -22.43 17.62
CA LYS A 272 29.77 -23.58 18.48
C LYS A 272 30.43 -23.52 19.87
N THR A 273 31.55 -22.86 20.01
CA THR A 273 32.24 -22.72 21.31
C THR A 273 31.82 -21.46 22.07
N PHE A 274 31.35 -20.44 21.40
CA PHE A 274 30.87 -19.20 22.02
C PHE A 274 29.76 -19.50 23.03
N ASP A 275 30.03 -19.25 24.29
CA ASP A 275 29.19 -19.57 25.44
C ASP A 275 28.69 -21.03 25.43
N ASN A 276 29.54 -21.95 24.99
CA ASN A 276 29.19 -23.35 24.76
C ASN A 276 27.95 -23.55 23.88
N GLY A 277 27.81 -22.78 22.80
CA GLY A 277 26.74 -22.93 21.82
C GLY A 277 25.37 -22.48 22.28
N MET A 278 25.29 -21.66 23.33
CA MET A 278 24.02 -21.19 23.88
C MET A 278 23.43 -19.96 23.18
N VAL A 279 23.70 -19.77 21.92
CA VAL A 279 22.98 -18.82 21.07
C VAL A 279 22.08 -19.60 20.09
N CYS A 280 20.80 -19.33 20.05
CA CYS A 280 19.85 -20.08 19.23
C CYS A 280 20.15 -20.00 17.72
N ALA A 281 20.90 -18.98 17.27
CA ALA A 281 21.37 -18.86 15.89
C ALA A 281 22.59 -19.72 15.58
N SER A 282 23.26 -20.34 16.59
CA SER A 282 24.43 -21.18 16.40
C SER A 282 24.11 -22.37 15.48
N GLU A 283 25.07 -22.72 14.63
CA GLU A 283 24.96 -23.85 13.71
C GLU A 283 24.77 -25.17 14.48
N ASN A 284 23.73 -25.90 14.12
CA ASN A 284 23.45 -27.22 14.68
C ASN A 284 23.90 -28.36 13.75
N SER A 285 24.09 -28.05 12.49
CA SER A 285 24.50 -29.00 11.47
C SER A 285 25.41 -28.34 10.45
N ALA A 286 26.43 -29.06 9.98
CA ALA A 286 27.26 -28.69 8.86
C ALA A 286 26.97 -29.63 7.69
N VAL A 287 26.52 -29.05 6.56
CA VAL A 287 26.31 -29.75 5.29
C VAL A 287 27.50 -29.39 4.39
N ILE A 288 28.26 -30.36 3.92
CA ILE A 288 29.54 -30.11 3.26
C ILE A 288 29.50 -30.80 1.89
N ASP A 289 29.90 -30.07 0.85
CA ASP A 289 30.06 -30.66 -0.49
C ASP A 289 31.03 -31.83 -0.49
N HIS A 290 30.65 -32.90 -1.18
CA HIS A 290 31.45 -34.14 -1.22
C HIS A 290 32.85 -33.90 -1.74
N GLU A 291 33.09 -32.93 -2.62
CA GLU A 291 34.36 -32.59 -3.23
C GLU A 291 35.40 -32.11 -2.21
N ILE A 292 34.95 -31.37 -1.16
CA ILE A 292 35.80 -30.76 -0.15
C ILE A 292 35.62 -31.38 1.23
N TYR A 293 34.86 -32.45 1.32
CA TYR A 293 34.42 -33.04 2.61
C TYR A 293 35.59 -33.45 3.47
N ASP A 294 36.57 -34.16 2.91
CA ASP A 294 37.70 -34.69 3.67
C ASP A 294 38.65 -33.59 4.14
N ASP A 295 38.83 -32.53 3.34
CA ASP A 295 39.63 -31.35 3.71
C ASP A 295 38.96 -30.56 4.84
N VAL A 296 37.65 -30.35 4.73
CA VAL A 296 36.86 -29.68 5.81
C VAL A 296 36.91 -30.51 7.09
N LYS A 297 36.71 -31.83 7.00
CA LYS A 297 36.77 -32.71 8.17
C LYS A 297 38.14 -32.64 8.84
N LYS A 298 39.22 -32.66 8.06
CA LYS A 298 40.57 -32.53 8.57
C LYS A 298 40.78 -31.18 9.26
N GLU A 299 40.40 -30.07 8.63
CA GLU A 299 40.53 -28.75 9.24
C GLU A 299 39.69 -28.65 10.53
N MET A 300 38.48 -29.24 10.58
CA MET A 300 37.66 -29.34 11.80
C MET A 300 38.42 -30.09 12.92
N GLN A 301 39.08 -31.22 12.59
CA GLN A 301 39.89 -31.99 13.57
C GLN A 301 41.08 -31.17 14.06
N ASP A 302 41.80 -30.51 13.13
CA ASP A 302 42.92 -29.64 13.46
C ASP A 302 42.51 -28.45 14.40
N ARG A 303 41.25 -28.05 14.37
CA ARG A 303 40.65 -27.00 15.24
C ARG A 303 40.05 -27.53 16.54
N GLY A 304 40.18 -28.84 16.84
CA GLY A 304 39.70 -29.44 18.08
C GLY A 304 38.27 -29.98 18.03
N VAL A 305 37.76 -30.26 16.85
CA VAL A 305 36.50 -31.00 16.67
C VAL A 305 36.78 -32.49 16.73
N PHE A 306 36.12 -33.17 17.62
CA PHE A 306 36.25 -34.63 17.75
C PHE A 306 35.05 -35.36 17.10
N PHE A 307 35.33 -36.15 16.07
CA PHE A 307 34.32 -36.97 15.40
C PHE A 307 34.11 -38.27 16.19
N ILE A 308 32.91 -38.46 16.76
CA ILE A 308 32.56 -39.65 17.50
C ILE A 308 32.40 -40.86 16.54
N LYS A 309 32.61 -42.05 17.09
CA LYS A 309 32.40 -43.29 16.34
C LYS A 309 30.91 -43.56 16.13
N LYS A 310 30.55 -44.25 15.07
CA LYS A 310 29.16 -44.65 14.76
C LYS A 310 28.50 -45.44 15.91
N SER A 311 29.31 -46.27 16.62
CA SER A 311 28.87 -47.04 17.80
C SER A 311 28.41 -46.17 18.97
N ASP A 312 28.95 -44.95 19.06
CA ASP A 312 28.73 -44.06 20.19
C ASP A 312 27.56 -43.07 19.98
N GLU A 313 27.03 -43.00 18.76
CA GLU A 313 25.94 -42.09 18.42
C GLU A 313 24.70 -42.28 19.30
N LYS A 314 24.32 -43.52 19.54
CA LYS A 314 23.16 -43.83 20.37
C LYS A 314 23.34 -43.39 21.80
N ALA A 315 24.52 -43.67 22.39
CA ALA A 315 24.85 -43.25 23.75
C ALA A 315 24.85 -41.74 23.92
N LEU A 316 25.40 -41.01 22.91
CA LEU A 316 25.38 -39.55 22.87
C LEU A 316 23.94 -39.01 22.74
N ALA A 317 23.14 -39.56 21.85
CA ALA A 317 21.75 -39.17 21.65
C ALA A 317 20.90 -39.41 22.92
N ASP A 318 21.03 -40.59 23.53
CA ASP A 318 20.32 -40.94 24.77
C ASP A 318 20.74 -40.06 25.94
N THR A 319 21.96 -39.57 25.94
CA THR A 319 22.47 -38.61 26.95
C THR A 319 21.87 -37.21 26.75
N MET A 320 21.80 -36.73 25.50
CA MET A 320 21.46 -35.36 25.19
C MET A 320 19.93 -35.11 25.08
N PHE A 321 19.14 -36.09 24.60
CA PHE A 321 17.73 -35.84 24.23
C PHE A 321 16.79 -36.67 25.08
N LYS A 322 15.56 -36.16 25.22
CA LYS A 322 14.44 -36.88 25.81
C LYS A 322 13.85 -37.86 24.80
N PRO A 323 13.22 -38.96 25.25
CA PRO A 323 12.59 -39.94 24.35
C PRO A 323 11.51 -39.34 23.43
N GLU A 324 10.77 -38.37 23.93
CA GLU A 324 9.75 -37.60 23.21
C GLU A 324 10.27 -36.47 22.33
N GLY A 325 11.56 -36.27 22.28
CA GLY A 325 12.24 -35.18 21.58
C GLY A 325 12.60 -33.99 22.49
N GLY A 326 13.49 -33.14 21.97
CA GLY A 326 13.99 -31.96 22.68
C GLY A 326 15.16 -32.29 23.64
N VAL A 327 16.00 -31.28 23.83
CA VAL A 327 17.24 -31.38 24.66
C VAL A 327 16.88 -31.54 26.15
N LYS A 328 17.59 -32.42 26.87
CA LYS A 328 17.46 -32.52 28.31
C LYS A 328 17.95 -31.25 28.99
N GLY A 329 17.23 -30.81 30.04
CA GLY A 329 17.47 -29.53 30.70
C GLY A 329 18.93 -29.21 31.10
N PRO A 330 19.75 -30.17 31.62
CA PRO A 330 21.15 -29.90 31.97
C PRO A 330 22.09 -29.65 30.79
N ILE A 331 21.80 -30.16 29.58
CA ILE A 331 22.74 -30.17 28.43
C ILE A 331 23.06 -28.77 27.87
N PRO A 332 22.09 -27.83 27.70
CA PRO A 332 22.41 -26.52 27.15
C PRO A 332 23.51 -25.83 27.92
N GLY A 333 24.56 -25.38 27.20
CA GLY A 333 25.73 -24.69 27.76
C GLY A 333 26.76 -25.57 28.44
N MET A 334 26.62 -26.90 28.41
CA MET A 334 27.61 -27.85 28.93
C MET A 334 28.77 -27.95 27.93
N SER A 335 30.01 -28.09 28.43
CA SER A 335 31.18 -28.27 27.56
C SER A 335 31.19 -29.61 26.84
N ALA A 336 31.87 -29.68 25.70
CA ALA A 336 32.02 -30.91 24.91
C ALA A 336 32.60 -32.07 25.74
N GLN A 337 33.59 -31.79 26.58
CA GLN A 337 34.19 -32.80 27.47
C GLN A 337 33.15 -33.39 28.42
N LYS A 338 32.40 -32.56 29.15
CA LYS A 338 31.36 -33.03 30.08
C LYS A 338 30.26 -33.84 29.41
N ILE A 339 29.86 -33.48 28.21
CA ILE A 339 28.86 -34.23 27.43
C ILE A 339 29.42 -35.61 27.07
N ALA A 340 30.68 -35.66 26.60
CA ALA A 340 31.34 -36.89 26.27
C ALA A 340 31.47 -37.81 27.49
N ASP A 341 31.90 -37.29 28.66
CA ASP A 341 32.03 -38.01 29.92
C ASP A 341 30.69 -38.63 30.35
N LEU A 342 29.60 -37.85 30.26
CA LEU A 342 28.25 -38.34 30.58
C LEU A 342 27.75 -39.44 29.63
N ALA A 343 28.20 -39.38 28.37
CA ALA A 343 27.87 -40.41 27.37
C ALA A 343 28.81 -41.61 27.38
N GLY A 344 29.84 -41.61 28.29
CA GLY A 344 30.84 -42.65 28.35
C GLY A 344 31.83 -42.67 27.17
N ILE A 345 31.96 -41.55 26.46
CA ILE A 345 32.81 -41.42 25.27
C ILE A 345 34.14 -40.80 25.65
N LYS A 346 35.23 -41.51 25.41
CA LYS A 346 36.58 -40.98 25.64
C LYS A 346 36.98 -40.03 24.50
N VAL A 347 37.30 -38.79 24.85
CA VAL A 347 37.77 -37.74 23.93
C VAL A 347 39.12 -37.18 24.36
N PRO A 348 39.96 -36.69 23.46
CA PRO A 348 41.21 -36.04 23.79
C PRO A 348 40.99 -34.80 24.69
N ALA A 349 41.99 -34.54 25.57
CA ALA A 349 41.98 -33.28 26.32
C ALA A 349 42.03 -32.10 25.37
N GLY A 350 41.22 -31.06 25.64
CA GLY A 350 41.10 -29.89 24.76
C GLY A 350 40.13 -30.04 23.60
N THR A 351 39.33 -31.12 23.56
CA THR A 351 38.20 -31.22 22.59
C THR A 351 37.25 -30.06 22.82
N LYS A 352 37.07 -29.27 21.75
CA LYS A 352 36.23 -28.07 21.74
C LYS A 352 34.79 -28.34 21.33
N VAL A 353 34.58 -29.20 20.32
CA VAL A 353 33.29 -29.55 19.76
C VAL A 353 33.21 -31.04 19.46
N LEU A 354 32.10 -31.69 19.77
CA LEU A 354 31.78 -33.04 19.33
C LEU A 354 31.13 -33.00 17.96
N ALA A 355 31.47 -33.91 17.06
CA ALA A 355 30.85 -34.05 15.75
C ALA A 355 30.35 -35.49 15.52
N ALA A 356 29.18 -35.61 14.92
CA ALA A 356 28.62 -36.90 14.46
C ALA A 356 28.32 -36.84 12.95
N GLU A 357 28.81 -37.82 12.22
CA GLU A 357 28.48 -38.01 10.78
C GLU A 357 27.15 -38.74 10.67
N ILE A 358 26.09 -38.03 10.26
CA ILE A 358 24.73 -38.57 10.15
C ILE A 358 24.21 -38.43 8.72
N THR A 359 23.28 -39.33 8.33
CA THR A 359 22.83 -39.44 6.95
C THR A 359 21.39 -38.97 6.71
N GLY A 360 20.66 -38.69 7.76
CA GLY A 360 19.26 -38.30 7.65
C GLY A 360 18.84 -37.25 8.67
N VAL A 361 17.66 -36.73 8.48
CA VAL A 361 17.01 -35.70 9.32
C VAL A 361 15.71 -36.24 9.87
N GLY A 362 15.36 -35.88 11.10
CA GLY A 362 14.08 -36.19 11.69
C GLY A 362 14.18 -37.10 12.94
N PRO A 363 13.04 -37.60 13.45
CA PRO A 363 13.00 -38.34 14.74
C PRO A 363 13.86 -39.60 14.80
N LYS A 364 14.11 -40.25 13.65
CA LYS A 364 15.02 -41.41 13.54
C LYS A 364 16.49 -41.05 13.69
N PHE A 365 16.82 -39.77 13.58
CA PHE A 365 18.16 -39.19 13.67
C PHE A 365 18.19 -38.10 14.75
N PRO A 366 18.07 -38.45 16.04
CA PRO A 366 17.88 -37.47 17.10
C PRO A 366 18.97 -36.40 17.17
N LEU A 367 20.22 -36.73 16.73
CA LEU A 367 21.29 -35.76 16.63
C LEU A 367 21.07 -34.67 15.57
N SER A 368 20.02 -34.75 14.73
CA SER A 368 19.64 -33.69 13.75
C SER A 368 18.86 -32.54 14.38
N GLN A 369 18.47 -32.62 15.68
CA GLN A 369 17.74 -31.55 16.40
C GLN A 369 18.66 -30.42 16.87
N GLU A 370 18.05 -29.32 17.35
CA GLU A 370 18.73 -28.25 18.10
C GLU A 370 19.41 -28.82 19.34
N LYS A 371 20.64 -28.33 19.66
CA LYS A 371 21.44 -28.89 20.72
C LYS A 371 21.82 -27.90 21.83
N LEU A 372 22.00 -26.61 21.49
CA LEU A 372 22.44 -25.53 22.41
C LEU A 372 23.69 -25.88 23.23
N CYS A 373 24.61 -26.62 22.62
CA CYS A 373 25.89 -27.05 23.23
C CYS A 373 26.94 -27.25 22.12
N PRO A 374 28.25 -27.45 22.49
CA PRO A 374 29.31 -27.67 21.53
C PRO A 374 29.27 -29.08 20.91
N MET A 375 28.19 -29.33 20.15
CA MET A 375 27.99 -30.54 19.35
C MET A 375 27.38 -30.17 18.00
N ILE A 376 27.91 -30.72 16.90
CA ILE A 376 27.47 -30.49 15.53
C ILE A 376 27.23 -31.79 14.78
N SER A 377 26.20 -31.85 14.01
CA SER A 377 25.95 -32.95 13.07
C SER A 377 26.54 -32.63 11.71
N VAL A 378 27.22 -33.59 11.09
CA VAL A 378 27.91 -33.39 9.82
C VAL A 378 27.33 -34.26 8.75
N TYR A 379 27.03 -33.65 7.61
CA TYR A 379 26.42 -34.29 6.42
C TYR A 379 27.39 -34.14 5.23
N LYS A 380 27.57 -35.20 4.48
CA LYS A 380 28.26 -35.18 3.18
C LYS A 380 27.20 -35.02 2.07
N ALA A 381 27.12 -33.86 1.45
CA ALA A 381 26.20 -33.60 0.35
C ALA A 381 26.75 -34.19 -0.96
N THR A 382 25.88 -34.86 -1.72
CA THR A 382 26.24 -35.50 -2.99
C THR A 382 26.14 -34.55 -4.19
N SER A 383 25.40 -33.47 -4.04
CA SER A 383 25.24 -32.38 -5.03
C SER A 383 24.73 -31.12 -4.32
N GLN A 384 24.75 -30.00 -5.04
CA GLN A 384 24.17 -28.73 -4.57
C GLN A 384 22.67 -28.87 -4.21
N GLU A 385 21.88 -29.57 -5.03
CA GLU A 385 20.45 -29.81 -4.78
C GLU A 385 20.25 -30.65 -3.51
N ASN A 386 21.13 -31.66 -3.29
CA ASN A 386 21.08 -32.44 -2.07
C ASN A 386 21.47 -31.62 -0.84
N ALA A 387 22.46 -30.71 -0.95
CA ALA A 387 22.84 -29.80 0.13
C ALA A 387 21.67 -28.86 0.49
N PHE A 388 21.01 -28.25 -0.50
CA PHE A 388 19.85 -27.39 -0.28
C PHE A 388 18.70 -28.16 0.39
N LYS A 389 18.44 -29.40 -0.09
CA LYS A 389 17.41 -30.24 0.50
C LYS A 389 17.72 -30.59 1.95
N LEU A 390 18.96 -30.96 2.28
CA LEU A 390 19.36 -31.25 3.67
C LEU A 390 19.21 -30.02 4.57
N CYS A 391 19.61 -28.85 4.10
CA CYS A 391 19.43 -27.60 4.84
C CYS A 391 17.95 -27.28 5.09
N ASP A 392 17.11 -27.46 4.07
CA ASP A 392 15.66 -27.23 4.19
C ASP A 392 15.01 -28.27 5.12
N ASP A 393 15.35 -29.56 5.02
CA ASP A 393 14.87 -30.61 5.91
C ASP A 393 15.24 -30.31 7.39
N LEU A 394 16.46 -29.81 7.65
CA LEU A 394 16.92 -29.41 8.97
C LEU A 394 16.14 -28.21 9.53
N LEU A 395 15.87 -27.21 8.71
CA LEU A 395 15.01 -26.08 9.10
C LEU A 395 13.59 -26.58 9.46
N HIS A 396 13.00 -27.41 8.63
CA HIS A 396 11.67 -27.97 8.86
C HIS A 396 11.60 -28.84 10.12
N PHE A 397 12.66 -29.52 10.48
CA PHE A 397 12.67 -30.40 11.66
C PHE A 397 12.73 -29.62 12.99
N GLY A 398 13.03 -28.32 13.02
CA GLY A 398 13.00 -27.60 14.30
C GLY A 398 13.54 -26.18 14.30
N GLY A 399 13.91 -25.66 13.13
CA GLY A 399 14.47 -24.31 12.99
C GLY A 399 13.77 -23.43 11.96
N LEU A 400 12.56 -23.78 11.58
CA LEU A 400 11.83 -23.10 10.52
C LEU A 400 11.67 -21.61 10.83
N GLY A 401 12.09 -20.78 9.89
CA GLY A 401 12.10 -19.32 10.01
C GLY A 401 13.26 -18.75 10.83
N HIS A 402 14.15 -19.57 11.44
CA HIS A 402 15.20 -19.04 12.31
C HIS A 402 16.42 -18.52 11.55
N THR A 403 17.44 -19.32 11.33
CA THR A 403 18.72 -18.92 10.75
C THR A 403 19.32 -20.05 9.92
N ALA A 404 19.89 -19.71 8.77
CA ALA A 404 20.72 -20.61 7.96
C ALA A 404 22.01 -19.89 7.58
N SER A 405 23.11 -20.61 7.40
CA SER A 405 24.38 -20.04 6.96
C SER A 405 24.94 -20.77 5.75
N LEU A 406 25.69 -20.03 4.94
CA LEU A 406 26.37 -20.53 3.76
C LEU A 406 27.79 -19.98 3.72
N HIS A 407 28.75 -20.86 3.48
CA HIS A 407 30.14 -20.49 3.21
C HIS A 407 30.42 -20.76 1.74
N THR A 408 30.70 -19.73 0.95
CA THR A 408 30.93 -19.79 -0.50
C THR A 408 31.69 -18.55 -0.97
N MET A 409 32.29 -18.63 -2.14
CA MET A 409 32.82 -17.48 -2.90
C MET A 409 31.95 -17.15 -4.13
N ASP A 410 30.83 -17.85 -4.31
CA ASP A 410 29.88 -17.65 -5.40
C ASP A 410 28.67 -16.81 -4.91
N ASP A 411 28.63 -15.52 -5.27
CA ASP A 411 27.55 -14.59 -4.90
C ASP A 411 26.20 -14.97 -5.52
N ALA A 412 26.21 -15.58 -6.72
CA ALA A 412 24.99 -16.04 -7.36
C ALA A 412 24.38 -17.21 -6.59
N LEU A 413 25.23 -18.15 -6.12
CA LEU A 413 24.82 -19.23 -5.26
C LEU A 413 24.33 -18.71 -3.91
N ALA A 414 25.02 -17.73 -3.32
CA ALA A 414 24.59 -17.11 -2.07
C ALA A 414 23.17 -16.54 -2.19
N THR A 415 22.87 -15.83 -3.28
CA THR A 415 21.53 -15.31 -3.55
C THR A 415 20.51 -16.44 -3.75
N LYS A 416 20.85 -17.48 -4.54
CA LYS A 416 19.97 -18.63 -4.79
C LYS A 416 19.66 -19.39 -3.48
N PHE A 417 20.66 -19.59 -2.62
CA PHE A 417 20.47 -20.19 -1.30
C PHE A 417 19.57 -19.36 -0.42
N GLY A 418 19.80 -18.03 -0.37
CA GLY A 418 18.98 -17.11 0.40
C GLY A 418 17.50 -17.12 0.02
N ILE A 419 17.21 -17.22 -1.28
CA ILE A 419 15.83 -17.32 -1.79
C ILE A 419 15.20 -18.66 -1.44
N ALA A 420 16.00 -19.75 -1.47
CA ALA A 420 15.48 -21.10 -1.25
C ALA A 420 15.18 -21.40 0.22
N MET A 421 16.01 -20.92 1.14
CA MET A 421 15.90 -21.26 2.57
C MET A 421 14.73 -20.57 3.26
N LYS A 422 13.93 -21.32 4.02
CA LYS A 422 12.85 -20.80 4.87
C LYS A 422 13.39 -20.34 6.22
N ALA A 423 14.28 -19.35 6.18
CA ALA A 423 14.92 -18.72 7.32
C ALA A 423 14.81 -17.20 7.24
N SER A 424 14.59 -16.53 8.34
CA SER A 424 14.51 -15.04 8.41
C SER A 424 15.91 -14.40 8.33
N ARG A 425 16.95 -15.15 8.66
CA ARG A 425 18.36 -14.75 8.60
C ARG A 425 19.12 -15.77 7.80
N VAL A 426 19.69 -15.34 6.68
CA VAL A 426 20.61 -16.15 5.87
C VAL A 426 21.97 -15.46 5.90
N LEU A 427 22.95 -16.11 6.49
CA LEU A 427 24.27 -15.55 6.77
C LEU A 427 25.29 -16.10 5.79
N ILE A 428 26.07 -15.22 5.19
CA ILE A 428 27.10 -15.61 4.21
C ILE A 428 28.48 -15.35 4.81
N ASN A 429 29.33 -16.40 4.84
CA ASN A 429 30.71 -16.35 5.33
C ASN A 429 30.86 -15.70 6.72
N THR A 430 29.96 -16.06 7.65
CA THR A 430 29.82 -15.43 8.96
C THR A 430 29.56 -16.48 10.04
N PRO A 431 30.19 -16.40 11.24
CA PRO A 431 29.87 -17.28 12.36
C PRO A 431 28.41 -17.02 12.81
N SER A 432 27.56 -18.03 12.71
CA SER A 432 26.11 -17.85 12.79
C SER A 432 25.63 -17.37 14.17
N ALA A 433 26.27 -17.81 15.26
CA ALA A 433 25.90 -17.36 16.60
C ALA A 433 26.05 -15.83 16.77
N ILE A 434 27.09 -15.24 16.22
CA ILE A 434 27.39 -13.82 16.35
C ILE A 434 26.73 -13.01 15.22
N GLY A 435 26.81 -13.50 13.99
CA GLY A 435 26.18 -12.84 12.86
C GLY A 435 24.66 -12.80 12.96
N GLY A 436 24.02 -13.82 13.54
CA GLY A 436 22.56 -13.86 13.69
C GLY A 436 21.98 -12.85 14.69
N ILE A 437 22.75 -12.48 15.71
CA ILE A 437 22.34 -11.42 16.63
C ILE A 437 22.48 -10.01 16.04
N GLY A 438 23.26 -9.86 14.95
CA GLY A 438 23.39 -8.62 14.19
C GLY A 438 24.59 -7.76 14.57
N ASN A 439 24.87 -6.77 13.74
CA ASN A 439 25.85 -5.69 13.84
C ASN A 439 27.32 -6.11 13.68
N LEU A 440 27.87 -7.00 14.51
CA LEU A 440 29.33 -7.27 14.56
C LEU A 440 29.93 -7.78 13.24
N TYR A 441 29.19 -8.55 12.44
CA TYR A 441 29.65 -9.13 11.16
C TYR A 441 28.79 -8.71 9.96
N ASN A 442 27.73 -7.94 10.19
CA ASN A 442 26.78 -7.48 9.16
C ASN A 442 25.99 -6.28 9.70
N GLU A 443 25.19 -5.65 8.84
CA GLU A 443 24.36 -4.47 9.13
C GLU A 443 22.94 -4.82 9.65
N MET A 444 22.69 -6.07 10.06
CA MET A 444 21.39 -6.40 10.65
C MET A 444 21.25 -5.73 12.02
N VAL A 445 20.03 -5.32 12.34
CA VAL A 445 19.70 -4.72 13.64
C VAL A 445 20.14 -5.66 14.77
N PRO A 446 20.95 -5.19 15.73
CA PRO A 446 21.38 -6.00 16.86
C PRO A 446 20.23 -6.34 17.80
N SER A 447 20.12 -7.60 18.18
CA SER A 447 19.02 -8.09 19.01
C SER A 447 19.35 -9.40 19.73
N LEU A 448 18.75 -9.58 20.90
CA LEU A 448 18.70 -10.86 21.61
C LEU A 448 17.31 -11.51 21.56
N THR A 449 16.45 -11.03 20.66
CA THR A 449 15.12 -11.60 20.36
C THR A 449 14.98 -11.75 18.85
N LEU A 450 15.23 -12.95 18.35
CA LEU A 450 15.39 -13.26 16.93
C LEU A 450 14.08 -13.79 16.34
N GLY A 451 13.24 -12.92 15.78
CA GLY A 451 11.96 -13.29 15.19
C GLY A 451 12.09 -14.33 14.08
N THR A 452 11.13 -15.23 13.96
CA THR A 452 11.14 -16.35 13.00
C THR A 452 9.95 -16.30 12.02
N GLY A 453 9.16 -15.25 12.07
CA GLY A 453 8.00 -15.04 11.19
C GLY A 453 6.94 -16.11 11.32
N SER A 454 5.99 -16.09 10.41
CA SER A 454 4.90 -17.09 10.35
C SER A 454 5.42 -18.53 10.21
N TRP A 455 6.58 -18.72 9.58
CA TRP A 455 7.24 -20.03 9.48
C TRP A 455 7.51 -20.64 10.86
N GLY A 456 8.04 -19.82 11.79
CA GLY A 456 8.28 -20.23 13.18
C GLY A 456 7.12 -19.92 14.12
N LYS A 457 5.92 -19.58 13.58
CA LYS A 457 4.72 -19.22 14.35
C LYS A 457 4.93 -17.98 15.23
N ASN A 458 5.65 -17.00 14.71
CA ASN A 458 5.94 -15.72 15.36
C ASN A 458 5.30 -14.55 14.61
N SER A 459 5.11 -13.43 15.33
CA SER A 459 4.53 -12.19 14.78
C SER A 459 5.51 -11.44 13.89
N VAL A 460 6.82 -11.57 14.11
CA VAL A 460 7.86 -10.85 13.39
C VAL A 460 8.90 -11.79 12.80
N SER A 461 9.45 -11.43 11.64
CA SER A 461 10.46 -12.20 10.90
C SER A 461 11.84 -11.54 10.91
N HIS A 462 12.06 -10.53 11.73
CA HIS A 462 13.32 -9.79 11.85
C HIS A 462 13.84 -9.80 13.29
N ASN A 463 15.00 -9.23 13.49
CA ASN A 463 15.58 -8.99 14.80
C ASN A 463 14.75 -7.91 15.51
N VAL A 464 14.17 -8.24 16.66
CA VAL A 464 13.31 -7.32 17.41
C VAL A 464 14.11 -6.10 17.89
N SER A 465 13.55 -4.91 17.70
CA SER A 465 14.15 -3.62 18.05
C SER A 465 13.19 -2.73 18.84
N SER A 466 13.59 -1.49 19.09
CA SER A 466 12.75 -0.45 19.70
C SER A 466 11.48 -0.19 18.90
N PHE A 467 11.53 -0.22 17.55
CA PHE A 467 10.37 0.05 16.71
C PHE A 467 9.25 -0.99 16.84
N ASP A 468 9.57 -2.21 17.23
CA ASP A 468 8.58 -3.27 17.48
C ASP A 468 7.77 -3.04 18.77
N LEU A 469 8.16 -2.08 19.59
CA LEU A 469 7.55 -1.74 20.86
C LEU A 469 6.78 -0.41 20.81
N LEU A 470 6.41 0.04 19.62
CA LEU A 470 5.68 1.29 19.42
C LEU A 470 4.29 1.05 18.80
N ASN A 471 3.32 1.76 19.31
CA ASN A 471 2.10 2.06 18.59
C ASN A 471 2.35 3.23 17.65
N ILE A 472 2.06 3.03 16.39
CA ILE A 472 2.21 4.07 15.37
C ILE A 472 0.84 4.61 15.01
N LYS A 473 0.61 5.89 15.30
CA LYS A 473 -0.58 6.60 14.83
C LYS A 473 -0.23 7.61 13.75
N THR A 474 -1.18 7.80 12.83
CA THR A 474 -1.01 8.70 11.68
C THR A 474 -2.01 9.83 11.76
N ILE A 475 -1.51 11.06 11.69
CA ILE A 475 -2.32 12.26 11.49
C ILE A 475 -2.32 12.52 9.99
N ALA A 476 -3.49 12.40 9.37
CA ALA A 476 -3.66 12.65 7.94
C ALA A 476 -4.40 13.96 7.74
N LYS A 477 -3.77 14.92 7.07
CA LYS A 477 -4.40 16.17 6.66
C LYS A 477 -5.14 15.97 5.34
N ARG A 478 -6.25 16.69 5.15
CA ARG A 478 -6.97 16.66 3.89
C ARG A 478 -6.06 17.11 2.76
N ARG A 479 -5.97 16.32 1.71
CA ARG A 479 -5.20 16.58 0.52
C ARG A 479 -6.05 16.34 -0.72
N ASN A 480 -6.03 17.28 -1.66
CA ASN A 480 -6.56 17.05 -2.99
C ASN A 480 -5.50 16.30 -3.82
N ASN A 481 -5.96 15.36 -4.64
CA ASN A 481 -5.07 14.69 -5.59
C ASN A 481 -4.48 15.73 -6.57
N MET A 482 -3.23 15.51 -6.98
CA MET A 482 -2.61 16.30 -8.03
C MET A 482 -3.45 16.21 -9.30
N GLN A 483 -3.76 17.37 -9.88
CA GLN A 483 -4.45 17.52 -11.15
C GLN A 483 -3.49 18.09 -12.19
N TRP A 484 -3.76 17.80 -13.44
CA TRP A 484 -3.02 18.31 -14.58
C TRP A 484 -3.95 18.40 -15.78
N ILE A 485 -3.61 19.23 -16.74
CA ILE A 485 -4.39 19.49 -17.96
C ILE A 485 -3.61 18.95 -19.14
N LYS A 486 -4.30 18.22 -20.01
CA LYS A 486 -3.78 17.78 -21.30
C LYS A 486 -4.66 18.35 -22.41
N LEU A 487 -4.03 18.96 -23.38
CA LEU A 487 -4.62 19.50 -24.58
C LEU A 487 -3.69 19.25 -25.76
N PRO A 488 -4.26 19.12 -26.99
CA PRO A 488 -3.46 19.17 -28.22
C PRO A 488 -2.96 20.57 -28.51
N ARG A 489 -2.13 20.69 -29.52
CA ARG A 489 -1.90 22.01 -30.19
C ARG A 489 -3.13 22.32 -31.04
N VAL A 490 -3.74 23.49 -30.85
CA VAL A 490 -4.93 23.91 -31.58
C VAL A 490 -4.60 24.97 -32.59
N TYR A 491 -4.82 24.70 -33.88
CA TYR A 491 -4.75 25.66 -34.98
C TYR A 491 -6.18 26.02 -35.36
N PHE A 492 -6.49 27.28 -35.44
CA PHE A 492 -7.84 27.80 -35.66
C PHE A 492 -7.91 28.90 -36.71
N GLU A 493 -9.08 29.34 -37.05
CA GLU A 493 -9.47 30.23 -38.11
C GLU A 493 -9.54 29.57 -39.51
N LYS A 494 -10.21 30.25 -40.44
CA LYS A 494 -10.38 29.81 -41.83
C LYS A 494 -9.01 29.60 -42.48
N THR A 495 -8.86 28.50 -43.21
CA THR A 495 -7.62 28.05 -43.88
C THR A 495 -6.53 27.53 -42.95
N SER A 496 -6.77 27.32 -41.67
CA SER A 496 -5.77 26.73 -40.75
C SER A 496 -5.35 25.32 -41.16
N VAL A 497 -6.12 24.62 -42.01
CA VAL A 497 -5.73 23.33 -42.61
C VAL A 497 -4.36 23.40 -43.34
N ARG A 498 -3.92 24.58 -43.73
CA ARG A 498 -2.58 24.82 -44.35
C ARG A 498 -1.43 24.45 -43.43
N TYR A 499 -1.68 24.33 -42.12
CA TYR A 499 -0.64 23.82 -41.24
C TYR A 499 -0.13 22.41 -41.62
N LEU A 500 -0.91 21.64 -42.36
CA LEU A 500 -0.52 20.30 -42.83
C LEU A 500 0.67 20.35 -43.82
N ASP A 501 0.89 21.44 -44.54
CA ASP A 501 2.04 21.62 -45.46
C ASP A 501 3.34 21.85 -44.69
N ASP A 502 3.26 22.47 -43.49
CA ASP A 502 4.41 22.82 -42.64
C ASP A 502 4.61 21.81 -41.48
N MET A 503 3.69 20.89 -41.25
CA MET A 503 3.73 19.94 -40.11
C MET A 503 4.95 19.02 -40.25
N PRO A 504 5.84 18.98 -39.23
CA PRO A 504 7.07 18.17 -39.32
C PRO A 504 6.79 16.67 -39.11
N GLY A 505 7.60 15.84 -39.80
CA GLY A 505 7.63 14.39 -39.58
C GLY A 505 6.63 13.60 -40.41
N ILE A 506 5.83 14.23 -41.26
CA ILE A 506 4.83 13.57 -42.09
C ILE A 506 5.49 12.89 -43.30
N LYS A 507 5.24 11.60 -43.49
CA LYS A 507 5.65 10.83 -44.65
C LYS A 507 4.55 9.88 -45.11
N ARG A 508 3.91 9.19 -44.22
CA ARG A 508 2.90 8.15 -44.48
C ARG A 508 1.64 8.48 -43.73
N VAL A 509 0.67 9.06 -44.44
CA VAL A 509 -0.57 9.57 -43.85
C VAL A 509 -1.71 8.57 -44.01
N PHE A 510 -2.36 8.20 -42.91
CA PHE A 510 -3.60 7.43 -42.92
C PHE A 510 -4.77 8.37 -42.65
N LEU A 511 -5.58 8.56 -43.68
CA LEU A 511 -6.76 9.45 -43.62
C LEU A 511 -7.99 8.64 -43.22
N VAL A 512 -8.72 9.09 -42.21
CA VAL A 512 -9.97 8.49 -41.74
C VAL A 512 -11.10 9.51 -41.91
N THR A 513 -12.15 9.11 -42.58
CA THR A 513 -13.29 10.00 -42.85
C THR A 513 -14.59 9.20 -43.11
N ASP A 514 -15.67 9.89 -43.26
CA ASP A 514 -16.97 9.32 -43.67
C ASP A 514 -17.26 9.61 -45.13
N PRO A 515 -18.27 8.92 -45.76
CA PRO A 515 -18.58 9.12 -47.18
C PRO A 515 -19.02 10.53 -47.56
N ALA A 516 -19.67 11.26 -46.63
CA ALA A 516 -20.14 12.62 -46.91
C ALA A 516 -18.98 13.61 -47.12
N MET A 517 -17.86 13.44 -46.40
CA MET A 517 -16.69 14.29 -46.57
C MET A 517 -15.99 14.07 -47.92
N VAL A 518 -16.09 12.89 -48.46
CA VAL A 518 -15.63 12.58 -49.83
C VAL A 518 -16.55 13.25 -50.86
N GLU A 519 -17.85 13.12 -50.71
CA GLU A 519 -18.84 13.71 -51.63
C GLU A 519 -18.79 15.23 -51.66
N LEU A 520 -18.54 15.87 -50.51
CA LEU A 520 -18.36 17.30 -50.34
C LEU A 520 -17.02 17.85 -50.87
N GLY A 521 -16.07 16.96 -51.22
CA GLY A 521 -14.74 17.33 -51.68
C GLY A 521 -13.81 17.86 -50.58
N TYR A 522 -14.18 17.73 -49.32
CA TYR A 522 -13.36 18.19 -48.17
C TYR A 522 -12.08 17.38 -48.04
N ILE A 523 -12.10 16.10 -48.38
CA ILE A 523 -10.92 15.26 -48.40
C ILE A 523 -9.87 15.75 -49.41
N ASP A 524 -10.31 16.29 -50.58
CA ASP A 524 -9.39 16.85 -51.59
C ASP A 524 -8.69 18.10 -51.06
N THR A 525 -9.40 18.92 -50.29
CA THR A 525 -8.81 20.11 -49.64
C THR A 525 -7.65 19.68 -48.73
N VAL A 526 -7.88 18.69 -47.87
CA VAL A 526 -6.83 18.16 -46.98
C VAL A 526 -5.69 17.51 -47.76
N LEU A 527 -6.00 16.71 -48.79
CA LEU A 527 -4.96 16.08 -49.62
C LEU A 527 -4.14 17.10 -50.40
N ASN A 528 -4.71 18.20 -50.82
CA ASN A 528 -4.01 19.26 -51.55
C ASN A 528 -2.95 19.95 -50.64
N GLU A 529 -3.26 20.20 -49.36
CA GLU A 529 -2.28 20.72 -48.41
C GLU A 529 -1.19 19.71 -48.08
N LEU A 530 -1.55 18.46 -47.83
CA LEU A 530 -0.61 17.34 -47.59
C LEU A 530 0.38 17.13 -48.75
N LYS A 531 -0.09 17.23 -50.01
CA LYS A 531 0.74 17.08 -51.21
C LYS A 531 1.76 18.21 -51.38
N ARG A 532 1.64 19.33 -50.65
CA ARG A 532 2.62 20.43 -50.65
C ARG A 532 3.83 20.12 -49.76
N GLN A 533 3.80 19.11 -48.97
CA GLN A 533 4.94 18.69 -48.16
C GLN A 533 6.21 18.55 -48.99
N PRO A 534 7.35 19.17 -48.59
CA PRO A 534 8.56 19.31 -49.44
C PRO A 534 9.16 17.97 -49.90
N ASN A 535 8.94 16.91 -49.10
CA ASN A 535 9.50 15.59 -49.39
C ASN A 535 8.49 14.64 -50.05
N GLY A 536 7.30 15.11 -50.37
CA GLY A 536 6.16 14.29 -50.77
C GLY A 536 5.62 13.42 -49.65
N ILE A 537 4.44 12.90 -49.83
CA ILE A 537 3.77 11.97 -48.89
C ILE A 537 3.25 10.73 -49.63
N GLU A 538 3.19 9.61 -48.88
CA GLU A 538 2.33 8.47 -49.24
C GLU A 538 1.04 8.56 -48.40
N TYR A 539 -0.10 8.25 -48.98
CA TYR A 539 -1.33 8.23 -48.20
C TYR A 539 -2.19 6.96 -48.47
N SER A 540 -2.98 6.63 -47.46
CA SER A 540 -4.01 5.60 -47.55
C SER A 540 -5.30 6.18 -46.95
N LEU A 541 -6.43 5.98 -47.68
CA LEU A 541 -7.72 6.51 -47.29
C LEU A 541 -8.63 5.39 -46.73
N PHE A 542 -9.26 5.65 -45.59
CA PHE A 542 -10.35 4.88 -45.03
C PHE A 542 -11.59 5.78 -44.94
N SER A 543 -12.57 5.58 -45.83
CA SER A 543 -13.74 6.46 -45.98
C SER A 543 -15.07 5.79 -45.59
N ASP A 544 -15.04 4.60 -45.01
CA ASP A 544 -16.20 3.79 -44.69
C ASP A 544 -16.63 3.91 -43.22
N VAL A 545 -16.49 5.09 -42.62
CA VAL A 545 -16.95 5.29 -41.25
C VAL A 545 -18.44 5.55 -41.27
N GLU A 546 -19.20 4.66 -40.63
CA GLU A 546 -20.65 4.82 -40.40
C GLU A 546 -20.91 5.71 -39.16
N PRO A 547 -22.12 6.33 -39.09
CA PRO A 547 -22.57 6.91 -37.84
C PRO A 547 -22.54 5.86 -36.72
N ASP A 548 -22.04 6.22 -35.53
CA ASP A 548 -21.86 5.30 -34.40
C ASP A 548 -20.90 4.12 -34.71
N PRO A 549 -19.62 4.37 -34.94
CA PRO A 549 -18.68 3.38 -35.44
C PRO A 549 -18.61 2.14 -34.58
N THR A 550 -18.53 0.98 -35.27
CA THR A 550 -18.54 -0.31 -34.61
C THR A 550 -17.10 -0.85 -34.36
N THR A 551 -17.02 -1.85 -33.50
CA THR A 551 -15.74 -2.58 -33.29
C THR A 551 -15.25 -3.24 -34.59
N ASP A 552 -16.15 -3.63 -35.49
CA ASP A 552 -15.79 -4.23 -36.77
C ASP A 552 -15.18 -3.20 -37.73
N THR A 553 -15.71 -2.00 -37.77
CA THR A 553 -15.18 -0.87 -38.56
C THR A 553 -13.78 -0.49 -38.06
N VAL A 554 -13.62 -0.35 -36.75
CA VAL A 554 -12.32 -0.08 -36.16
C VAL A 554 -11.30 -1.19 -36.51
N ASN A 555 -11.68 -2.47 -36.42
CA ASN A 555 -10.80 -3.58 -36.75
C ASN A 555 -10.38 -3.57 -38.23
N ARG A 556 -11.29 -3.21 -39.19
CA ARG A 556 -10.93 -3.04 -40.59
C ARG A 556 -9.90 -1.95 -40.79
N GLY A 557 -10.08 -0.79 -40.16
CA GLY A 557 -9.12 0.32 -40.20
C GLY A 557 -7.77 -0.04 -39.60
N VAL A 558 -7.73 -0.72 -38.45
CA VAL A 558 -6.49 -1.19 -37.83
C VAL A 558 -5.76 -2.16 -38.74
N ALA A 559 -6.47 -3.09 -39.41
CA ALA A 559 -5.84 -4.03 -40.35
C ALA A 559 -5.18 -3.29 -41.53
N GLN A 560 -5.84 -2.27 -42.09
CA GLN A 560 -5.30 -1.41 -43.13
C GLN A 560 -4.10 -0.60 -42.65
N MET A 561 -4.16 -0.01 -41.42
CA MET A 561 -3.02 0.70 -40.80
C MET A 561 -1.83 -0.20 -40.61
N ARG A 562 -2.00 -1.45 -40.17
CA ARG A 562 -0.89 -2.40 -39.97
C ARG A 562 -0.17 -2.72 -41.27
N MET A 563 -0.88 -2.80 -42.42
CA MET A 563 -0.28 -2.98 -43.74
C MET A 563 0.41 -1.72 -44.21
N PHE A 564 -0.22 -0.55 -44.06
CA PHE A 564 0.29 0.72 -44.50
C PHE A 564 1.41 1.31 -43.63
N LYS A 565 1.38 1.08 -42.31
CA LYS A 565 2.33 1.58 -41.30
C LYS A 565 2.47 3.10 -41.31
N PRO A 566 1.40 3.85 -41.00
CA PRO A 566 1.42 5.31 -40.96
C PRO A 566 2.33 5.85 -39.87
N ASP A 567 2.93 7.01 -40.11
CA ASP A 567 3.54 7.88 -39.10
C ASP A 567 2.61 9.03 -38.68
N THR A 568 1.54 9.24 -39.46
CA THR A 568 0.56 10.30 -39.20
C THR A 568 -0.84 9.78 -39.52
N ILE A 569 -1.79 10.03 -38.63
CA ILE A 569 -3.21 9.74 -38.82
C ILE A 569 -3.94 11.07 -38.87
N VAL A 570 -4.74 11.28 -39.90
CA VAL A 570 -5.57 12.48 -40.04
C VAL A 570 -7.04 12.05 -40.06
N ALA A 571 -7.79 12.50 -39.04
CA ALA A 571 -9.23 12.30 -38.94
C ALA A 571 -9.97 13.56 -39.42
N LEU A 572 -10.72 13.44 -40.49
CA LEU A 572 -11.57 14.51 -41.03
C LEU A 572 -13.03 14.11 -40.92
N GLY A 573 -13.81 14.83 -40.14
CA GLY A 573 -15.26 14.56 -40.04
C GLY A 573 -15.88 14.99 -38.74
N GLY A 574 -17.10 14.55 -38.47
CA GLY A 574 -17.77 14.73 -37.20
C GLY A 574 -17.23 13.78 -36.10
N GLY A 575 -17.92 13.73 -34.96
CA GLY A 575 -17.55 12.89 -33.84
C GLY A 575 -17.33 11.42 -34.23
N SER A 576 -18.18 10.83 -35.06
CA SER A 576 -18.07 9.43 -35.50
C SER A 576 -16.76 9.13 -36.22
N ALA A 577 -16.36 9.98 -37.16
CA ALA A 577 -15.10 9.79 -37.88
C ALA A 577 -13.85 9.95 -36.97
N MET A 578 -13.89 10.96 -36.09
CA MET A 578 -12.81 11.20 -35.11
C MET A 578 -12.71 10.07 -34.09
N ASP A 579 -13.84 9.59 -33.56
CA ASP A 579 -13.88 8.50 -32.58
C ASP A 579 -13.43 7.16 -33.20
N ALA A 580 -13.84 6.86 -34.43
CA ALA A 580 -13.34 5.72 -35.18
C ALA A 580 -11.81 5.79 -35.35
N ALA A 581 -11.31 6.95 -35.77
CA ALA A 581 -9.88 7.16 -35.98
C ALA A 581 -9.06 7.04 -34.70
N LYS A 582 -9.54 7.59 -33.57
CA LYS A 582 -8.90 7.46 -32.24
C LYS A 582 -8.85 6.00 -31.77
N ASN A 583 -9.95 5.25 -31.94
CA ASN A 583 -9.98 3.84 -31.64
C ASN A 583 -9.06 3.03 -32.54
N MET A 584 -9.01 3.34 -33.85
CA MET A 584 -8.06 2.73 -34.77
C MET A 584 -6.62 3.04 -34.38
N TRP A 585 -6.30 4.27 -34.03
CA TRP A 585 -4.99 4.70 -33.53
C TRP A 585 -4.58 3.90 -32.29
N LEU A 586 -5.46 3.80 -31.31
CA LEU A 586 -5.22 3.08 -30.07
C LEU A 586 -4.83 1.63 -30.30
N PHE A 587 -5.63 0.89 -31.05
CA PHE A 587 -5.40 -0.55 -31.32
C PHE A 587 -4.29 -0.80 -32.36
N TYR A 588 -3.94 0.20 -33.15
CA TYR A 588 -2.73 0.16 -33.99
C TYR A 588 -1.45 0.29 -33.16
N GLU A 589 -1.40 1.25 -32.24
CA GLU A 589 -0.25 1.51 -31.37
C GLU A 589 -0.01 0.41 -30.34
N ASP A 590 -1.10 -0.11 -29.77
CA ASP A 590 -1.07 -1.21 -28.80
C ASP A 590 -1.86 -2.43 -29.28
N PRO A 591 -1.20 -3.34 -30.04
CA PRO A 591 -1.85 -4.56 -30.52
C PRO A 591 -2.33 -5.52 -29.44
N GLU A 592 -1.83 -5.37 -28.20
CA GLU A 592 -2.25 -6.18 -27.04
C GLU A 592 -3.36 -5.50 -26.25
N ALA A 593 -3.76 -4.28 -26.64
CA ALA A 593 -4.86 -3.57 -25.97
C ALA A 593 -6.15 -4.38 -26.05
N SER A 594 -6.81 -4.51 -24.90
CA SER A 594 -8.07 -5.22 -24.76
C SER A 594 -9.24 -4.26 -24.77
N PHE A 595 -10.18 -4.46 -25.67
CA PHE A 595 -11.46 -3.74 -25.63
C PHE A 595 -12.18 -3.93 -24.28
N PHE A 596 -12.14 -5.14 -23.71
CA PHE A 596 -12.70 -5.42 -22.38
C PHE A 596 -12.06 -4.54 -21.29
N GLY A 597 -10.74 -4.36 -21.31
CA GLY A 597 -10.04 -3.47 -20.38
C GLY A 597 -10.34 -1.99 -20.65
N ALA A 598 -10.34 -1.59 -21.93
CA ALA A 598 -10.54 -0.21 -22.35
C ALA A 598 -11.91 0.34 -21.96
N LYS A 599 -12.98 -0.47 -22.05
CA LYS A 599 -14.36 -0.09 -21.71
C LYS A 599 -14.67 -0.05 -20.21
N GLN A 600 -13.71 -0.45 -19.34
CA GLN A 600 -13.95 -0.45 -17.89
C GLN A 600 -14.08 0.96 -17.34
N LYS A 601 -15.02 1.11 -16.39
CA LYS A 601 -15.23 2.35 -15.65
C LYS A 601 -14.04 2.68 -14.74
N PHE A 602 -13.94 3.92 -14.36
CA PHE A 602 -12.96 4.43 -13.43
C PHE A 602 -13.58 5.53 -12.55
N LEU A 603 -13.04 5.70 -11.35
CA LEU A 603 -13.39 6.84 -10.49
C LEU A 603 -12.61 8.11 -10.89
N ASP A 604 -11.39 7.95 -11.35
CA ASP A 604 -10.53 9.03 -11.84
C ASP A 604 -9.71 8.50 -13.03
N ILE A 605 -9.87 9.11 -14.21
CA ILE A 605 -9.15 8.74 -15.44
C ILE A 605 -7.63 8.67 -15.24
N ARG A 606 -7.08 9.49 -14.34
CA ARG A 606 -5.66 9.54 -14.01
C ARG A 606 -5.18 8.33 -13.22
N LYS A 607 -6.12 7.56 -12.59
CA LYS A 607 -5.84 6.43 -11.69
C LYS A 607 -6.57 5.14 -12.10
N ARG A 608 -7.07 5.07 -13.33
CA ARG A 608 -7.78 3.87 -13.79
C ARG A 608 -6.91 2.61 -13.70
N ALA A 609 -7.54 1.47 -13.46
CA ALA A 609 -6.85 0.18 -13.34
C ALA A 609 -6.24 -0.29 -14.67
N TYR A 610 -6.95 -0.06 -15.77
CA TYR A 610 -6.46 -0.36 -17.12
C TYR A 610 -5.94 0.91 -17.78
N LYS A 611 -4.66 0.92 -18.18
CA LYS A 611 -3.98 2.05 -18.84
C LYS A 611 -3.31 1.60 -20.10
N PHE A 612 -3.29 2.49 -21.10
CA PHE A 612 -2.45 2.33 -22.29
C PHE A 612 -1.05 2.86 -21.96
N ASN A 613 -0.05 2.01 -22.07
CA ASN A 613 1.31 2.32 -21.60
C ASN A 613 2.34 2.42 -22.73
N LYS A 614 1.91 2.24 -24.00
CA LYS A 614 2.84 2.32 -25.13
C LYS A 614 2.92 3.74 -25.66
N PRO A 615 4.13 4.26 -25.94
CA PRO A 615 4.28 5.54 -26.62
C PRO A 615 3.74 5.43 -28.05
N HIS A 616 3.07 6.46 -28.52
CA HIS A 616 2.57 6.53 -29.89
C HIS A 616 3.71 6.64 -30.90
N LYS A 617 3.58 5.92 -32.00
CA LYS A 617 4.49 5.96 -33.15
C LYS A 617 3.99 6.93 -34.22
N ALA A 618 2.67 7.00 -34.39
CA ALA A 618 2.01 7.88 -35.32
C ALA A 618 1.46 9.12 -34.62
N GLN A 619 1.67 10.31 -35.20
CA GLN A 619 1.02 11.55 -34.76
C GLN A 619 -0.49 11.49 -35.13
N PHE A 620 -1.34 12.12 -34.30
CA PHE A 620 -2.77 12.18 -34.59
C PHE A 620 -3.23 13.63 -34.80
N VAL A 621 -3.79 13.90 -35.95
CA VAL A 621 -4.41 15.17 -36.34
C VAL A 621 -5.92 15.02 -36.44
N ALA A 622 -6.67 15.87 -35.75
CA ALA A 622 -8.13 15.91 -35.81
C ALA A 622 -8.60 17.19 -36.49
N ILE A 623 -9.48 17.06 -37.48
CA ILE A 623 -10.08 18.16 -38.25
C ILE A 623 -11.62 18.02 -38.14
N PRO A 624 -12.26 18.75 -37.21
CA PRO A 624 -13.70 18.65 -37.01
C PRO A 624 -14.47 19.31 -38.16
N THR A 625 -15.57 18.68 -38.59
CA THR A 625 -16.50 19.20 -39.61
C THR A 625 -17.89 19.45 -39.02
N THR A 626 -18.04 19.37 -37.71
CA THR A 626 -19.22 19.72 -36.94
C THR A 626 -18.80 20.50 -35.68
N SER A 627 -19.68 21.42 -35.27
CA SER A 627 -19.48 22.25 -34.08
C SER A 627 -20.31 21.68 -32.92
N GLY A 628 -19.83 20.56 -32.30
CA GLY A 628 -20.63 19.85 -31.31
C GLY A 628 -19.76 19.08 -30.30
N THR A 629 -19.17 17.98 -30.70
CA THR A 629 -18.60 16.99 -29.82
C THR A 629 -17.28 17.40 -29.14
N GLY A 630 -16.55 18.38 -29.71
CA GLY A 630 -15.19 18.71 -29.21
C GLY A 630 -14.19 17.55 -29.25
N SER A 631 -14.47 16.48 -30.03
CA SER A 631 -13.65 15.26 -30.03
C SER A 631 -12.20 15.57 -30.45
N GLU A 632 -11.95 16.62 -31.22
CA GLU A 632 -10.62 17.07 -31.67
C GLU A 632 -9.66 17.42 -30.50
N VAL A 633 -10.21 17.71 -29.31
CA VAL A 633 -9.41 18.09 -28.12
C VAL A 633 -9.61 17.18 -26.92
N THR A 634 -10.39 16.11 -27.04
CA THR A 634 -10.80 15.28 -25.90
C THR A 634 -10.08 13.92 -25.85
N PRO A 635 -9.94 13.32 -24.63
CA PRO A 635 -9.40 11.99 -24.44
C PRO A 635 -10.46 10.88 -24.58
N PHE A 636 -11.61 11.17 -25.22
CA PHE A 636 -12.73 10.26 -25.35
C PHE A 636 -12.88 9.77 -26.79
N ALA A 637 -13.38 8.55 -26.94
CA ALA A 637 -13.76 7.97 -28.21
C ALA A 637 -14.90 6.95 -27.99
N VAL A 638 -16.06 7.21 -28.56
CA VAL A 638 -17.21 6.29 -28.45
C VAL A 638 -17.07 5.18 -29.49
N ILE A 639 -17.38 3.95 -29.11
CA ILE A 639 -17.39 2.78 -29.99
C ILE A 639 -18.59 1.90 -29.66
N THR A 640 -19.23 1.37 -30.68
CA THR A 640 -20.36 0.43 -30.55
C THR A 640 -19.81 -1.00 -30.66
N ASP A 641 -20.08 -1.83 -29.67
CA ASP A 641 -19.77 -3.27 -29.75
C ASP A 641 -20.68 -3.93 -30.78
N SER A 642 -20.11 -4.44 -31.87
CA SER A 642 -20.87 -5.05 -32.98
C SER A 642 -21.65 -6.29 -32.56
N LYS A 643 -21.35 -6.93 -31.44
CA LYS A 643 -22.06 -8.12 -30.93
C LYS A 643 -23.23 -7.79 -30.04
N THR A 644 -23.08 -6.79 -29.19
CA THR A 644 -24.09 -6.43 -28.17
C THR A 644 -24.89 -5.20 -28.54
N HIS A 645 -24.46 -4.46 -29.57
CA HIS A 645 -25.00 -3.15 -29.97
C HIS A 645 -25.00 -2.07 -28.89
N VAL A 646 -24.15 -2.27 -27.86
CA VAL A 646 -24.00 -1.32 -26.76
C VAL A 646 -22.90 -0.33 -27.08
N LYS A 647 -23.14 0.95 -26.86
CA LYS A 647 -22.16 2.03 -26.99
C LYS A 647 -21.31 2.15 -25.73
N TYR A 648 -20.01 2.21 -25.92
CA TYR A 648 -19.04 2.37 -24.85
C TYR A 648 -18.17 3.62 -25.08
N PRO A 649 -18.17 4.60 -24.18
CA PRO A 649 -17.20 5.67 -24.21
C PRO A 649 -15.86 5.16 -23.68
N LEU A 650 -14.89 4.98 -24.56
CA LEU A 650 -13.52 4.74 -24.17
C LEU A 650 -12.89 6.07 -23.77
N ALA A 651 -12.17 6.07 -22.67
CA ALA A 651 -11.56 7.26 -22.12
C ALA A 651 -10.13 6.98 -21.62
N ASP A 652 -9.19 7.59 -22.26
CA ASP A 652 -7.78 7.60 -21.80
C ASP A 652 -7.07 8.83 -22.40
N TYR A 653 -6.20 9.46 -21.62
CA TYR A 653 -5.42 10.60 -22.16
C TYR A 653 -4.49 10.21 -23.31
N ALA A 654 -4.24 8.93 -23.54
CA ALA A 654 -3.58 8.44 -24.74
C ALA A 654 -4.40 8.67 -26.02
N LEU A 655 -5.72 8.87 -25.93
CA LEU A 655 -6.61 9.19 -27.05
C LEU A 655 -6.69 10.69 -27.37
N THR A 656 -6.06 11.56 -26.58
CA THR A 656 -6.02 12.99 -26.89
C THR A 656 -5.22 13.23 -28.17
N PRO A 657 -5.75 13.85 -29.22
CA PRO A 657 -5.01 14.19 -30.42
C PRO A 657 -3.73 14.98 -30.14
N ASP A 658 -2.74 14.91 -31.02
CA ASP A 658 -1.54 15.75 -30.96
C ASP A 658 -1.80 17.14 -31.51
N VAL A 659 -2.65 17.22 -32.52
CA VAL A 659 -3.03 18.45 -33.23
C VAL A 659 -4.51 18.46 -33.50
N ALA A 660 -5.15 19.59 -33.22
CA ALA A 660 -6.51 19.92 -33.67
C ALA A 660 -6.44 21.08 -34.66
N ILE A 661 -7.12 20.94 -35.79
CA ILE A 661 -7.22 21.97 -36.82
C ILE A 661 -8.68 22.39 -36.96
N VAL A 662 -9.03 23.50 -36.34
CA VAL A 662 -10.39 24.06 -36.22
C VAL A 662 -10.61 25.06 -37.32
N ASP A 663 -10.94 24.56 -38.52
CA ASP A 663 -11.06 25.36 -39.75
C ASP A 663 -12.48 25.52 -40.17
N SER A 664 -13.01 26.76 -40.13
CA SER A 664 -14.39 27.07 -40.37
C SER A 664 -14.88 26.76 -41.80
N GLN A 665 -13.98 26.56 -42.78
CA GLN A 665 -14.39 26.15 -44.12
C GLN A 665 -15.11 24.79 -44.18
N PHE A 666 -14.82 23.88 -43.22
CA PHE A 666 -15.41 22.56 -43.19
C PHE A 666 -16.78 22.48 -42.54
N ILE A 667 -17.28 23.59 -41.98
CA ILE A 667 -18.62 23.65 -41.37
C ILE A 667 -19.62 24.50 -42.12
N GLU A 668 -19.22 25.12 -43.24
CA GLU A 668 -20.10 26.01 -43.99
C GLU A 668 -21.39 25.32 -44.53
N THR A 669 -21.31 24.03 -44.85
CA THR A 669 -22.38 23.26 -45.46
C THR A 669 -23.19 22.43 -44.46
N VAL A 670 -22.93 22.52 -43.18
CA VAL A 670 -23.62 21.69 -42.14
C VAL A 670 -25.14 21.97 -42.18
N PRO A 671 -25.99 20.93 -42.22
CA PRO A 671 -27.44 21.08 -42.25
C PRO A 671 -27.98 21.75 -40.98
N LYS A 672 -29.02 22.56 -41.11
CA LYS A 672 -29.63 23.32 -39.99
C LYS A 672 -29.93 22.47 -38.79
N LYS A 673 -30.53 21.29 -39.00
CA LYS A 673 -30.88 20.36 -37.92
C LYS A 673 -29.65 19.89 -37.13
N THR A 674 -28.56 19.64 -37.84
CA THR A 674 -27.29 19.29 -37.20
C THR A 674 -26.72 20.48 -36.42
N VAL A 675 -26.76 21.72 -36.98
CA VAL A 675 -26.34 22.94 -36.28
C VAL A 675 -27.10 23.12 -34.97
N ALA A 676 -28.43 22.92 -34.97
CA ALA A 676 -29.28 23.04 -33.79
C ALA A 676 -28.84 22.02 -32.69
N TYR A 677 -28.77 20.75 -33.05
CA TYR A 677 -28.47 19.68 -32.11
C TYR A 677 -27.05 19.76 -31.59
N SER A 678 -26.06 19.99 -32.48
CA SER A 678 -24.66 20.11 -32.05
C SER A 678 -24.43 21.36 -31.22
N GLY A 679 -25.08 22.47 -31.50
CA GLY A 679 -24.93 23.70 -30.73
C GLY A 679 -25.50 23.60 -29.30
N LEU A 680 -26.62 22.89 -29.13
CA LEU A 680 -27.18 22.61 -27.80
C LEU A 680 -26.32 21.61 -27.03
N ASP A 681 -25.64 20.68 -27.72
CA ASP A 681 -24.66 19.77 -27.15
C ASP A 681 -23.43 20.54 -26.60
N VAL A 682 -22.90 21.51 -27.40
CA VAL A 682 -21.83 22.41 -26.91
C VAL A 682 -22.23 23.15 -25.64
N LEU A 683 -23.44 23.66 -25.59
CA LEU A 683 -23.97 24.37 -24.43
C LEU A 683 -23.96 23.47 -23.19
N THR A 684 -24.42 22.24 -23.34
CA THR A 684 -24.49 21.25 -22.26
C THR A 684 -23.11 20.84 -21.82
N HIS A 685 -22.19 20.55 -22.75
CA HIS A 685 -20.76 20.31 -22.44
C HIS A 685 -20.17 21.41 -21.56
N ALA A 686 -20.40 22.65 -21.93
CA ALA A 686 -19.86 23.81 -21.24
C ALA A 686 -20.52 24.00 -19.86
N ILE A 687 -21.82 23.82 -19.73
CA ILE A 687 -22.54 23.95 -18.46
C ILE A 687 -22.14 22.82 -17.51
N GLU A 688 -22.17 21.56 -17.95
CA GLU A 688 -21.80 20.42 -17.09
C GLU A 688 -20.37 20.48 -16.65
N SER A 689 -19.43 20.82 -17.54
CA SER A 689 -18.01 20.98 -17.18
C SER A 689 -17.76 22.13 -16.21
N TYR A 690 -18.60 23.19 -16.24
CA TYR A 690 -18.48 24.32 -15.32
C TYR A 690 -18.87 23.94 -13.89
N VAL A 691 -19.99 23.23 -13.74
CA VAL A 691 -20.54 22.85 -12.44
C VAL A 691 -19.95 21.53 -11.91
N SER A 692 -19.18 20.83 -12.71
CA SER A 692 -18.58 19.54 -12.37
C SER A 692 -17.80 19.61 -11.07
N ASN A 693 -17.83 18.53 -10.26
CA ASN A 693 -16.97 18.41 -9.09
C ASN A 693 -15.47 18.29 -9.43
N MET A 694 -15.15 18.16 -10.74
CA MET A 694 -13.79 18.17 -11.29
C MET A 694 -13.38 19.53 -11.86
N ALA A 695 -14.29 20.51 -11.92
CA ALA A 695 -14.01 21.86 -12.42
C ALA A 695 -12.88 22.54 -11.63
N SER A 696 -12.12 23.36 -12.33
CA SER A 696 -10.98 24.11 -11.77
C SER A 696 -10.94 25.53 -12.31
N ASP A 697 -10.08 26.37 -11.71
CA ASP A 697 -9.82 27.71 -12.19
C ASP A 697 -9.27 27.75 -13.64
N TYR A 698 -8.72 26.63 -14.11
CA TYR A 698 -8.25 26.49 -15.49
C TYR A 698 -9.35 26.12 -16.47
N THR A 699 -10.35 25.30 -16.08
CA THR A 699 -11.40 24.81 -16.97
C THR A 699 -12.62 25.74 -17.04
N ARG A 700 -12.97 26.38 -15.92
CA ARG A 700 -14.14 27.27 -15.82
C ARG A 700 -14.16 28.44 -16.82
N PRO A 701 -13.03 29.14 -17.10
CA PRO A 701 -13.01 30.19 -18.11
C PRO A 701 -13.39 29.70 -19.51
N TRP A 702 -12.94 28.51 -19.91
CA TRP A 702 -13.29 27.92 -21.21
C TRP A 702 -14.77 27.59 -21.27
N SER A 703 -15.33 27.01 -20.21
CA SER A 703 -16.77 26.71 -20.10
C SER A 703 -17.61 28.01 -20.21
N LEU A 704 -17.27 29.04 -19.46
CA LEU A 704 -18.03 30.31 -19.50
C LEU A 704 -17.97 30.98 -20.88
N GLN A 705 -16.78 30.99 -21.51
CA GLN A 705 -16.66 31.57 -22.86
C GLN A 705 -17.46 30.76 -23.87
N ALA A 706 -17.43 29.43 -23.82
CA ALA A 706 -18.22 28.57 -24.69
C ALA A 706 -19.71 28.81 -24.49
N ILE A 707 -20.22 28.89 -23.26
CA ILE A 707 -21.61 29.22 -22.95
C ILE A 707 -22.02 30.54 -23.59
N LYS A 708 -21.19 31.57 -23.45
CA LYS A 708 -21.47 32.89 -24.00
C LYS A 708 -21.53 32.85 -25.52
N LEU A 709 -20.53 32.24 -26.17
CA LEU A 709 -20.50 32.12 -27.63
C LEU A 709 -21.74 31.40 -28.19
N VAL A 710 -22.18 30.29 -27.54
CA VAL A 710 -23.37 29.59 -27.94
C VAL A 710 -24.61 30.47 -27.78
N MET A 711 -24.77 31.13 -26.62
CA MET A 711 -25.96 31.98 -26.35
C MET A 711 -26.07 33.17 -27.31
N ASP A 712 -24.94 33.69 -27.79
CA ASP A 712 -24.93 34.83 -28.72
C ASP A 712 -25.08 34.41 -30.18
N ASN A 713 -24.62 33.21 -30.55
CA ASN A 713 -24.43 32.87 -31.98
C ASN A 713 -25.25 31.69 -32.49
N LEU A 714 -25.82 30.80 -31.67
CA LEU A 714 -26.46 29.57 -32.14
C LEU A 714 -27.62 29.85 -33.08
N THR A 715 -28.50 30.81 -32.76
CA THR A 715 -29.66 31.15 -33.60
C THR A 715 -29.23 31.72 -34.97
N ASN A 716 -28.18 32.56 -35.00
CA ASN A 716 -27.66 33.12 -36.26
C ASN A 716 -26.96 32.04 -37.09
N SER A 717 -26.16 31.19 -36.43
CA SER A 717 -25.50 30.01 -37.05
C SER A 717 -26.53 29.06 -37.69
N TYR A 718 -27.65 28.78 -36.97
CA TYR A 718 -28.79 28.00 -37.48
C TYR A 718 -29.39 28.63 -38.72
N ASN A 719 -29.50 29.94 -38.78
CA ASN A 719 -30.02 30.68 -39.93
C ASN A 719 -29.03 30.87 -41.09
N GLY A 720 -27.79 30.38 -40.93
CA GLY A 720 -26.77 30.31 -42.00
C GLY A 720 -25.75 31.42 -41.98
N ASP A 721 -25.65 32.22 -40.93
CA ASP A 721 -24.59 33.24 -40.77
C ASP A 721 -23.23 32.51 -40.58
N ILE A 722 -22.33 32.75 -41.51
CA ILE A 722 -21.00 32.07 -41.52
C ILE A 722 -20.13 32.51 -40.36
N THR A 723 -20.16 33.81 -39.99
CA THR A 723 -19.38 34.31 -38.83
C THR A 723 -19.91 33.65 -37.55
N ALA A 724 -21.21 33.55 -37.37
CA ALA A 724 -21.80 32.85 -36.25
C ALA A 724 -21.48 31.34 -36.26
N ARG A 725 -21.34 30.71 -37.43
CA ARG A 725 -20.86 29.31 -37.53
C ARG A 725 -19.43 29.16 -37.05
N GLU A 726 -18.54 30.08 -37.42
CA GLU A 726 -17.13 30.09 -36.94
C GLU A 726 -17.07 30.26 -35.45
N GLU A 727 -17.83 31.18 -34.85
CA GLU A 727 -17.91 31.38 -33.42
C GLU A 727 -18.46 30.12 -32.70
N MET A 728 -19.43 29.42 -33.29
CA MET A 728 -19.93 28.15 -32.78
C MET A 728 -18.89 27.04 -32.87
N HIS A 729 -17.99 27.07 -33.88
CA HIS A 729 -16.92 26.11 -34.03
C HIS A 729 -15.84 26.30 -32.93
N ASN A 730 -15.49 27.56 -32.66
CA ASN A 730 -14.62 27.92 -31.53
C ASN A 730 -15.27 27.52 -30.17
N ALA A 731 -16.58 27.77 -30.01
CA ALA A 731 -17.32 27.37 -28.81
C ALA A 731 -17.25 25.86 -28.55
N SER A 732 -17.37 25.04 -29.60
CA SER A 732 -17.29 23.59 -29.54
C SER A 732 -15.92 23.14 -29.02
N THR A 733 -14.85 23.72 -29.58
CA THR A 733 -13.47 23.38 -29.15
C THR A 733 -13.20 23.83 -27.72
N LEU A 734 -13.64 25.06 -27.32
CA LEU A 734 -13.50 25.54 -25.94
C LEU A 734 -14.25 24.65 -24.94
N ALA A 735 -15.48 24.26 -25.24
CA ALA A 735 -16.23 23.30 -24.41
C ALA A 735 -15.52 21.96 -24.33
N GLY A 736 -14.97 21.47 -25.44
CA GLY A 736 -14.14 20.28 -25.53
C GLY A 736 -12.92 20.33 -24.61
N MET A 737 -12.17 21.45 -24.66
CA MET A 737 -11.02 21.68 -23.77
C MET A 737 -11.43 21.67 -22.30
N ALA A 738 -12.59 22.23 -21.97
CA ALA A 738 -13.09 22.27 -20.61
C ALA A 738 -13.47 20.85 -20.11
N PHE A 739 -14.36 20.13 -20.81
CA PHE A 739 -14.83 18.86 -20.33
C PHE A 739 -13.82 17.70 -20.50
N ALA A 740 -12.84 17.82 -21.38
CA ALA A 740 -11.72 16.90 -21.44
C ALA A 740 -10.97 16.80 -20.09
N ASN A 741 -11.00 17.87 -19.30
CA ASN A 741 -10.30 18.00 -18.05
C ASN A 741 -11.20 18.12 -16.82
N ALA A 742 -12.46 18.53 -16.99
CA ALA A 742 -13.44 18.65 -15.90
C ALA A 742 -14.56 17.57 -15.97
N PHE A 743 -14.63 16.79 -17.04
CA PHE A 743 -15.68 15.79 -17.31
C PHE A 743 -17.08 16.40 -17.43
N LEU A 744 -18.06 15.52 -17.54
CA LEU A 744 -19.47 15.85 -17.76
C LEU A 744 -20.33 15.44 -16.54
N GLY A 745 -21.63 15.39 -16.68
CA GLY A 745 -22.56 15.07 -15.61
C GLY A 745 -23.68 14.12 -16.05
N ILE A 746 -24.79 14.17 -15.31
CA ILE A 746 -25.92 13.26 -15.52
C ILE A 746 -26.78 13.59 -16.74
N ASP A 747 -26.65 14.78 -17.34
CA ASP A 747 -27.30 15.07 -18.59
C ASP A 747 -26.82 14.09 -19.66
N HIS A 748 -25.52 14.04 -19.91
CA HIS A 748 -24.92 13.08 -20.82
C HIS A 748 -25.20 11.63 -20.43
N SER A 749 -25.19 11.32 -19.14
CA SER A 749 -25.50 9.97 -18.66
C SER A 749 -26.90 9.52 -19.03
N ILE A 750 -27.89 10.38 -18.90
CA ILE A 750 -29.28 10.15 -19.25
C ILE A 750 -29.44 10.10 -20.79
N ALA A 751 -28.92 11.12 -21.47
CA ALA A 751 -29.05 11.27 -22.91
C ALA A 751 -28.42 10.10 -23.70
N HIS A 752 -27.30 9.55 -23.26
CA HIS A 752 -26.71 8.33 -23.84
C HIS A 752 -27.68 7.15 -23.82
N LYS A 753 -28.49 7.00 -22.76
CA LYS A 753 -29.41 5.88 -22.62
C LYS A 753 -30.70 6.12 -23.41
N LEU A 754 -31.24 7.34 -23.35
CA LEU A 754 -32.42 7.71 -24.14
C LEU A 754 -32.15 7.67 -25.64
N GLY A 755 -31.01 8.21 -26.08
CA GLY A 755 -30.58 8.17 -27.47
C GLY A 755 -30.41 6.75 -27.99
N GLY A 756 -29.74 5.87 -27.20
CA GLY A 756 -29.52 4.47 -27.57
C GLY A 756 -30.77 3.62 -27.61
N GLU A 757 -31.71 3.81 -26.68
CA GLU A 757 -32.93 3.01 -26.59
C GLU A 757 -33.99 3.45 -27.61
N PHE A 758 -34.18 4.79 -27.81
CA PHE A 758 -35.27 5.32 -28.63
C PHE A 758 -34.82 5.84 -29.99
N GLY A 759 -33.53 5.71 -30.34
CA GLY A 759 -33.02 6.19 -31.63
C GLY A 759 -33.01 7.72 -31.77
N LEU A 760 -32.97 8.46 -30.66
CA LEU A 760 -32.94 9.92 -30.69
C LEU A 760 -31.55 10.41 -31.07
N PRO A 761 -31.42 11.45 -31.92
CA PRO A 761 -30.14 12.12 -32.12
C PRO A 761 -29.55 12.60 -30.78
N HIS A 762 -28.25 12.43 -30.59
CA HIS A 762 -27.58 12.71 -29.31
C HIS A 762 -27.87 14.14 -28.80
N GLY A 763 -27.61 15.16 -29.62
CA GLY A 763 -27.86 16.55 -29.23
C GLY A 763 -29.32 16.90 -28.96
N LEU A 764 -30.28 16.13 -29.52
CA LEU A 764 -31.70 16.26 -29.18
C LEU A 764 -32.00 15.70 -27.79
N ALA A 765 -31.46 14.52 -27.47
CA ALA A 765 -31.63 13.91 -26.14
C ALA A 765 -30.99 14.81 -25.05
N ILE A 766 -29.78 15.32 -25.27
CA ILE A 766 -29.09 16.31 -24.43
C ILE A 766 -29.97 17.56 -24.21
N ALA A 767 -30.54 18.15 -25.30
CA ALA A 767 -31.34 19.36 -25.19
C ALA A 767 -32.59 19.17 -24.34
N ILE A 768 -33.28 18.01 -24.47
CA ILE A 768 -34.44 17.65 -23.66
C ILE A 768 -34.07 17.54 -22.18
N THR A 769 -32.93 16.95 -21.85
CA THR A 769 -32.49 16.63 -20.49
C THR A 769 -32.02 17.87 -19.74
N LEU A 770 -31.29 18.81 -20.38
CA LEU A 770 -30.57 19.90 -19.73
C LEU A 770 -31.40 20.76 -18.76
N PRO A 771 -32.60 21.24 -19.10
CA PRO A 771 -33.42 22.05 -18.19
C PRO A 771 -33.79 21.29 -16.90
N HIS A 772 -34.04 19.99 -17.00
CA HIS A 772 -34.37 19.12 -15.87
C HIS A 772 -33.16 18.87 -14.96
N VAL A 773 -31.98 18.63 -15.56
CA VAL A 773 -30.76 18.38 -14.86
C VAL A 773 -30.27 19.64 -14.11
N ILE A 774 -30.37 20.82 -14.71
CA ILE A 774 -30.05 22.08 -14.01
C ILE A 774 -30.91 22.22 -12.74
N ARG A 775 -32.23 22.00 -12.85
CA ARG A 775 -33.14 22.08 -11.69
C ARG A 775 -32.87 21.01 -10.65
N TYR A 776 -32.44 19.83 -11.08
CA TYR A 776 -32.03 18.74 -10.18
C TYR A 776 -30.74 19.06 -9.45
N ASN A 777 -29.70 19.42 -10.19
CA ASN A 777 -28.38 19.68 -9.65
C ASN A 777 -28.30 20.92 -8.74
N PHE A 778 -29.22 21.87 -8.91
CA PHE A 778 -29.32 23.08 -8.10
C PHE A 778 -29.74 22.79 -6.64
N LYS A 779 -30.45 21.69 -6.40
CA LYS A 779 -30.96 21.34 -5.06
C LYS A 779 -29.89 20.64 -4.23
N GLU A 780 -29.96 20.90 -2.92
CA GLU A 780 -29.13 20.19 -1.94
C GLU A 780 -29.16 18.67 -2.17
N PRO A 781 -27.99 17.98 -2.15
CA PRO A 781 -27.96 16.55 -2.41
C PRO A 781 -28.75 15.71 -1.40
N THR A 782 -29.55 14.78 -1.88
CA THR A 782 -30.22 13.76 -1.04
C THR A 782 -29.20 12.80 -0.42
N LYS A 783 -28.12 12.50 -1.17
CA LYS A 783 -27.01 11.68 -0.74
C LYS A 783 -25.69 12.43 -0.97
N LEU A 784 -24.89 12.54 0.08
CA LEU A 784 -23.55 13.13 -0.05
C LEU A 784 -22.63 12.19 -0.82
N SER A 785 -21.89 12.75 -1.77
CA SER A 785 -20.90 12.02 -2.54
C SER A 785 -19.67 11.71 -1.68
N MET A 786 -19.13 10.49 -1.80
CA MET A 786 -17.83 10.17 -1.21
C MET A 786 -16.66 10.80 -2.01
N TRP A 787 -16.90 11.43 -3.10
CA TRP A 787 -15.93 12.01 -4.03
C TRP A 787 -16.01 13.53 -4.16
N PRO A 788 -16.32 14.31 -3.12
CA PRO A 788 -16.34 15.77 -3.24
C PRO A 788 -14.93 16.30 -3.38
N LYS A 789 -14.66 17.04 -4.43
CA LYS A 789 -13.44 17.85 -4.59
C LYS A 789 -13.63 19.30 -4.19
N TYR A 790 -14.83 19.65 -3.77
CA TYR A 790 -15.18 20.97 -3.23
C TYR A 790 -15.36 20.90 -1.70
N ASP A 791 -15.21 22.03 -1.03
CA ASP A 791 -15.32 22.10 0.42
C ASP A 791 -16.76 21.90 0.91
N HIS A 792 -17.73 22.31 0.09
CA HIS A 792 -19.16 22.19 0.32
C HIS A 792 -19.89 22.09 -1.03
N PHE A 793 -21.15 21.69 -1.01
CA PHE A 793 -22.01 21.74 -2.20
C PHE A 793 -22.19 23.19 -2.63
N LYS A 794 -22.00 23.47 -3.92
CA LYS A 794 -22.03 24.83 -4.48
C LYS A 794 -22.62 24.91 -5.88
N ALA A 795 -23.29 23.87 -6.36
CA ALA A 795 -23.86 23.90 -7.70
C ALA A 795 -24.93 25.01 -7.86
N ASP A 796 -25.65 25.36 -6.80
CA ASP A 796 -26.58 26.48 -6.78
C ASP A 796 -25.88 27.84 -7.04
N GLU A 797 -24.72 28.04 -6.44
CA GLU A 797 -23.87 29.22 -6.69
C GLU A 797 -23.30 29.22 -8.10
N ASP A 798 -22.81 28.06 -8.55
CA ASP A 798 -22.22 27.90 -9.88
C ASP A 798 -23.22 28.19 -11.01
N TYR A 799 -24.45 27.67 -10.93
CA TYR A 799 -25.52 28.01 -11.92
C TYR A 799 -25.91 29.49 -11.86
N ALA A 800 -26.04 30.05 -10.68
CA ALA A 800 -26.32 31.48 -10.52
C ALA A 800 -25.16 32.33 -11.10
N GLN A 801 -23.90 31.88 -11.01
CA GLN A 801 -22.78 32.59 -11.61
C GLN A 801 -22.78 32.56 -13.13
N ILE A 802 -23.16 31.43 -13.75
CA ILE A 802 -23.41 31.36 -15.20
C ILE A 802 -24.47 32.39 -15.60
N ALA A 803 -25.61 32.45 -14.89
CA ALA A 803 -26.65 33.42 -15.15
C ALA A 803 -26.18 34.86 -15.06
N ARG A 804 -25.43 35.22 -14.03
CA ARG A 804 -24.82 36.57 -13.87
C ARG A 804 -23.82 36.89 -14.98
N TYR A 805 -23.00 35.92 -15.40
CA TYR A 805 -22.05 36.09 -16.50
C TYR A 805 -22.76 36.41 -17.82
N LEU A 806 -23.94 35.82 -18.06
CA LEU A 806 -24.82 36.09 -19.21
C LEU A 806 -25.62 37.38 -19.05
N GLY A 807 -25.50 38.12 -17.95
CA GLY A 807 -26.23 39.34 -17.69
C GLY A 807 -27.72 39.13 -17.38
N LEU A 808 -28.13 37.93 -16.96
CA LEU A 808 -29.50 37.63 -16.57
C LEU A 808 -29.88 38.27 -15.25
N SER A 809 -31.14 38.69 -15.12
CA SER A 809 -31.63 39.38 -13.94
C SER A 809 -32.20 38.40 -12.90
N GLY A 810 -31.89 38.59 -11.63
CA GLY A 810 -32.39 37.85 -10.47
C GLY A 810 -31.73 38.34 -9.18
N THR A 811 -32.46 38.31 -8.08
CA THR A 811 -31.96 38.73 -6.74
C THR A 811 -31.48 37.55 -5.92
N THR A 812 -31.98 36.37 -6.17
CA THR A 812 -31.59 35.14 -5.50
C THR A 812 -30.99 34.14 -6.49
N ASN A 813 -30.22 33.18 -5.97
CA ASN A 813 -29.68 32.10 -6.83
C ASN A 813 -30.79 31.30 -7.51
N GLU A 814 -31.92 31.10 -6.85
CA GLU A 814 -33.12 30.42 -7.42
C GLU A 814 -33.69 31.19 -8.60
N GLU A 815 -33.88 32.51 -8.52
CA GLU A 815 -34.35 33.37 -9.61
C GLU A 815 -33.36 33.36 -10.79
N LEU A 816 -32.05 33.44 -10.50
CA LEU A 816 -31.01 33.39 -11.54
C LEU A 816 -30.98 32.03 -12.24
N LYS A 817 -31.11 30.92 -11.53
CA LYS A 817 -31.24 29.58 -12.11
C LYS A 817 -32.44 29.45 -13.02
N GLU A 818 -33.64 29.91 -12.60
CA GLU A 818 -34.82 29.83 -13.45
C GLU A 818 -34.68 30.77 -14.66
N ALA A 819 -34.04 31.93 -14.54
CA ALA A 819 -33.71 32.79 -15.66
C ALA A 819 -32.78 32.10 -16.68
N LEU A 820 -31.78 31.36 -16.18
CA LEU A 820 -30.87 30.57 -17.02
C LEU A 820 -31.63 29.45 -17.74
N VAL A 821 -32.44 28.67 -17.03
CA VAL A 821 -33.24 27.59 -17.60
C VAL A 821 -34.21 28.13 -18.67
N LYS A 822 -34.88 29.24 -18.36
CA LYS A 822 -35.76 29.90 -19.36
C LYS A 822 -35.00 30.33 -20.62
N LYS A 823 -33.81 30.92 -20.45
CA LYS A 823 -32.97 31.34 -21.58
C LYS A 823 -32.55 30.18 -22.46
N ILE A 824 -32.27 28.99 -21.84
CA ILE A 824 -31.94 27.75 -22.56
C ILE A 824 -33.15 27.23 -23.33
N ILE A 825 -34.30 27.19 -22.69
CA ILE A 825 -35.58 26.79 -23.37
C ILE A 825 -35.88 27.72 -24.56
N ASP A 826 -35.79 29.04 -24.35
CA ASP A 826 -36.03 30.02 -25.43
C ASP A 826 -35.03 29.84 -26.58
N LEU A 827 -33.76 29.53 -26.28
CA LEU A 827 -32.73 29.24 -27.27
C LEU A 827 -33.05 27.95 -28.06
N ALA A 828 -33.45 26.87 -27.40
CA ALA A 828 -33.80 25.60 -28.04
C ALA A 828 -34.99 25.80 -29.02
N HIS A 829 -36.03 26.53 -28.60
CA HIS A 829 -37.17 26.84 -29.43
C HIS A 829 -36.79 27.75 -30.62
N SER A 830 -35.82 28.64 -30.48
CA SER A 830 -35.32 29.52 -31.57
C SER A 830 -34.62 28.77 -32.71
N VAL A 831 -34.27 27.52 -32.50
CA VAL A 831 -33.66 26.63 -33.50
C VAL A 831 -34.51 25.39 -33.75
N ASP A 832 -35.83 25.52 -33.57
CA ASP A 832 -36.85 24.52 -33.88
C ASP A 832 -36.70 23.18 -33.13
N VAL A 833 -36.20 23.22 -31.86
CA VAL A 833 -36.06 22.03 -31.02
C VAL A 833 -37.14 22.00 -29.95
N THR A 834 -37.92 20.89 -29.90
CA THR A 834 -38.98 20.63 -28.93
C THR A 834 -38.41 19.75 -27.80
N LEU A 835 -38.62 20.17 -26.53
CA LEU A 835 -37.97 19.62 -25.33
C LEU A 835 -38.89 18.60 -24.59
N SER A 836 -39.39 17.60 -25.31
CA SER A 836 -40.25 16.52 -24.77
C SER A 836 -40.01 15.23 -25.53
N LEU A 837 -39.80 14.10 -24.84
CA LEU A 837 -39.65 12.78 -25.47
C LEU A 837 -40.93 12.39 -26.25
N LYS A 838 -42.10 12.63 -25.67
CA LYS A 838 -43.41 12.36 -26.29
C LYS A 838 -43.61 13.14 -27.58
N ALA A 839 -43.26 14.43 -27.58
CA ALA A 839 -43.41 15.27 -28.78
C ALA A 839 -42.42 14.88 -29.89
N ASN A 840 -41.30 14.26 -29.53
CA ASN A 840 -40.34 13.72 -30.47
C ASN A 840 -40.58 12.24 -30.84
N GLY A 841 -41.81 11.72 -30.55
CA GLY A 841 -42.30 10.45 -31.05
C GLY A 841 -41.93 9.21 -30.24
N VAL A 842 -41.45 9.35 -29.01
CA VAL A 842 -41.16 8.21 -28.14
C VAL A 842 -42.46 7.56 -27.67
N ASP A 843 -42.63 6.26 -27.96
CA ASP A 843 -43.80 5.50 -27.54
C ASP A 843 -43.88 5.32 -26.03
N LYS A 844 -45.07 5.60 -25.45
CA LYS A 844 -45.24 5.57 -23.99
C LYS A 844 -45.10 4.17 -23.41
N ALA A 845 -45.61 3.14 -24.08
CA ALA A 845 -45.55 1.78 -23.55
C ALA A 845 -44.13 1.24 -23.57
N HIS A 846 -43.36 1.54 -24.62
CA HIS A 846 -41.93 1.22 -24.70
C HIS A 846 -41.12 1.97 -23.62
N PHE A 847 -41.40 3.28 -23.46
CA PHE A 847 -40.75 4.08 -22.43
C PHE A 847 -40.99 3.54 -21.02
N ASP A 848 -42.24 3.20 -20.66
CA ASP A 848 -42.59 2.68 -19.34
C ASP A 848 -41.94 1.32 -19.03
N GLN A 849 -41.65 0.52 -20.04
CA GLN A 849 -40.95 -0.76 -19.89
C GLN A 849 -39.42 -0.57 -19.72
N ALA A 850 -38.87 0.47 -20.31
CA ALA A 850 -37.42 0.67 -20.36
C ALA A 850 -36.87 1.56 -19.21
N VAL A 851 -37.68 2.51 -18.70
CA VAL A 851 -37.20 3.61 -17.85
C VAL A 851 -36.44 3.15 -16.58
N ASP A 852 -36.91 2.07 -15.95
CA ASP A 852 -36.20 1.54 -14.74
C ASP A 852 -34.77 1.10 -15.06
N LYS A 853 -34.61 0.34 -16.14
CA LYS A 853 -33.32 -0.12 -16.60
C LYS A 853 -32.43 1.04 -17.09
N LEU A 854 -33.05 2.02 -17.80
CA LEU A 854 -32.32 3.19 -18.30
C LEU A 854 -31.76 4.03 -17.13
N ALA A 855 -32.53 4.19 -16.05
CA ALA A 855 -32.07 4.89 -14.85
C ALA A 855 -30.88 4.19 -14.16
N GLU A 856 -30.91 2.86 -14.06
CA GLU A 856 -29.77 2.08 -13.56
C GLU A 856 -28.54 2.26 -14.46
N LEU A 857 -28.70 2.15 -15.75
CA LEU A 857 -27.64 2.32 -16.73
C LEU A 857 -27.08 3.75 -16.76
N ALA A 858 -27.92 4.78 -16.54
CA ALA A 858 -27.47 6.16 -16.42
C ALA A 858 -26.64 6.38 -15.14
N PHE A 859 -27.06 5.78 -14.01
CA PHE A 859 -26.27 5.80 -12.79
C PHE A 859 -24.90 5.15 -13.01
N GLU A 860 -24.87 4.10 -13.79
CA GLU A 860 -23.63 3.41 -14.14
C GLU A 860 -22.80 4.11 -15.22
N ASP A 861 -23.25 5.17 -15.84
CA ASP A 861 -22.51 5.87 -16.89
C ASP A 861 -21.25 6.56 -16.33
N GLN A 862 -20.23 6.69 -17.17
CA GLN A 862 -18.95 7.30 -16.81
C GLN A 862 -19.11 8.78 -16.42
N CYS A 863 -20.02 9.49 -17.07
CA CYS A 863 -20.24 10.93 -16.86
C CYS A 863 -20.85 11.23 -15.47
N THR A 864 -21.62 10.29 -14.90
CA THR A 864 -22.26 10.46 -13.59
C THR A 864 -21.25 10.76 -12.46
N THR A 865 -20.03 10.24 -12.56
CA THR A 865 -19.00 10.38 -11.50
C THR A 865 -18.52 11.81 -11.27
N ALA A 866 -18.69 12.69 -12.25
CA ALA A 866 -18.27 14.09 -12.18
C ALA A 866 -19.41 15.05 -11.88
N ASN A 867 -20.66 14.55 -11.82
CA ASN A 867 -21.83 15.37 -11.52
C ASN A 867 -21.71 16.05 -10.14
N PRO A 868 -22.08 17.31 -9.98
CA PRO A 868 -21.95 18.03 -8.69
C PRO A 868 -22.82 17.44 -7.58
N ARG A 869 -23.92 16.79 -7.93
CA ARG A 869 -24.82 16.10 -7.00
C ARG A 869 -24.85 14.60 -7.33
N GLU A 870 -24.54 13.74 -6.36
CA GLU A 870 -24.64 12.30 -6.51
C GLU A 870 -26.11 11.89 -6.67
N PRO A 871 -26.54 11.30 -7.79
CA PRO A 871 -27.94 10.93 -7.97
C PRO A 871 -28.26 9.59 -7.32
N LEU A 872 -29.51 9.43 -6.88
CA LEU A 872 -30.10 8.12 -6.66
C LEU A 872 -30.71 7.61 -7.97
N VAL A 873 -30.73 6.29 -8.19
CA VAL A 873 -31.36 5.69 -9.37
C VAL A 873 -32.84 6.13 -9.51
N SER A 874 -33.56 6.20 -8.39
CA SER A 874 -34.93 6.69 -8.35
C SER A 874 -35.10 8.16 -8.76
N GLU A 875 -34.09 9.00 -8.51
CA GLU A 875 -34.07 10.40 -8.90
C GLU A 875 -33.82 10.53 -10.42
N LEU A 876 -32.89 9.73 -10.98
CA LEU A 876 -32.65 9.66 -12.43
C LEU A 876 -33.91 9.19 -13.16
N LYS A 877 -34.62 8.17 -12.64
CA LYS A 877 -35.92 7.75 -13.17
C LYS A 877 -36.91 8.89 -13.13
N GLN A 878 -37.02 9.66 -12.07
CA GLN A 878 -37.95 10.78 -11.97
C GLN A 878 -37.63 11.88 -12.99
N ILE A 879 -36.34 12.18 -13.23
CA ILE A 879 -35.93 13.12 -14.28
C ILE A 879 -36.45 12.63 -15.66
N MET A 880 -36.20 11.36 -16.01
CA MET A 880 -36.66 10.77 -17.28
C MET A 880 -38.20 10.80 -17.42
N LEU A 881 -38.93 10.60 -16.32
CA LEU A 881 -40.42 10.70 -16.31
C LEU A 881 -40.88 12.13 -16.57
N ASP A 882 -40.19 13.13 -15.96
CA ASP A 882 -40.54 14.55 -16.19
C ASP A 882 -40.17 15.01 -17.62
N GLU A 883 -39.12 14.46 -18.22
CA GLU A 883 -38.69 14.67 -19.61
C GLU A 883 -39.69 14.09 -20.62
N TYR A 884 -40.35 12.97 -20.30
CA TYR A 884 -41.29 12.34 -21.19
C TYR A 884 -42.44 13.30 -21.61
N ASP A 885 -43.04 13.96 -20.64
CA ASP A 885 -44.14 14.90 -20.87
C ASP A 885 -43.68 16.36 -21.10
N GLY A 886 -42.38 16.65 -21.01
CA GLY A 886 -41.86 18.02 -21.09
C GLY A 886 -42.31 18.90 -19.91
N LYS A 887 -42.40 18.34 -18.71
CA LYS A 887 -42.93 19.00 -17.52
C LYS A 887 -42.15 20.25 -17.14
N ASN A 888 -42.85 21.40 -17.03
CA ASN A 888 -42.22 22.70 -16.73
C ASN A 888 -41.26 23.24 -17.82
N VAL A 889 -41.23 22.62 -18.98
CA VAL A 889 -40.36 22.98 -20.11
C VAL A 889 -41.21 23.29 -21.35
N GLU A 890 -42.16 22.42 -21.72
CA GLU A 890 -43.11 22.63 -22.76
C GLU A 890 -44.45 23.07 -22.17
N LYS A 891 -45.27 23.82 -22.96
CA LYS A 891 -46.61 24.34 -22.58
C LYS A 891 -47.70 23.31 -22.79
#